data_7ae68ba0466e685234d1008d98981be3
#
_entry.id   7ae68ba0466e685234d1008d98981be3
#
_cell.length_a   1.000
_cell.length_b   1.000
_cell.length_c   1.000
_cell.angle_alpha   90.00
_cell.angle_beta   90.00
_cell.angle_gamma   90.00
#
_symmetry.space_group_name_H-M   'P 1'
#
loop_
_entity.id
_entity.type
_entity.pdbx_description
1 polymer ?
#
loop_
_entity_poly.entity_id
_entity_poly.type
_entity_poly.pdbx_seq_one_letter_code
_entity_poly.pdbx_strand_id
1 'polypeptide(L)'
;MSWKTICWEAILLGFLFSCTGSDKDPMDRKYQIDYDYLKSNFQQPDRTYGVNCWWWWLNGNVTKEAITKDLEAMKSRNFQGAMIFDAGGHNQRGNKDIPAGPLFGSEEWTELFVFALDEAKRLGLEIGFNIQSGWNLGGPCVTPQYAAKQLTYSERKVTGGKTLRLQLAEPDIYKGFYKDIVVLAFPSNKENKTNEPVSNLDLKLGFHELGGSAPDCRFLLENNTRGREKKTDKTIYLIDIARIVDLTTQMDEKGLFSWDAPEGDWNIMRIGYTCTRSEVSTSSRDWQGNVLDYMDRNAFDYYWNTIVEPILQAAGEKHVGSTLKFMETDSWECGGMNWTDAFADEFRSYCGYDLKLYLPLIAGHVVDNIDTSNAFLADFRKTIAHLVATNHYACFAEHAHQHNMGIQPESAGPHAGPLDGMKNYGFSDIVMSEFWSPSPHRPRPQDRFFIKQASSAAHIYGKKIVGAESFTTIGPHWNDELWHDQKSAFDHEICAGLNRVYFHTFTCSPAEQGIPGQEYFAGTHVNPRVTWWSKSAPFIDYMHRVQMLAQEGTFVADILYYYGDHVPNVYPFKHSDMPGAMFGFDYDVTDENILMKLGVKDGDIVVPGGRKYKVLVLPDHRILSLPVLKKLEMLVKEGASVLGPKPQKAVSLFGGEKGAAEFKKLVDLLWGTTIGTTGQNQYGKGFVSWGITAKEYLLSRNQPVDFAVEGNDSKTDFDYIHYVIDDAHVYFVSNQTTERQKIDACFRVSGLQPELWNALTGEIREAGAFTQKDEKTVVPLTLEPYGSMFVVFHKKIDRNKQGAKAGNDPDYEILQTLDGAWTVNFDPEWGGPSSVVFPELIDWTRHSDKRIKYFSGTAVYNKKFTVNFEKNPANRYYLQLENVKDVGIASVCINGKDKGIVWTKPFRVDITDGLKEGENDVVVEVTNSWFNRVAGDEMAVSPTKYTQTNIVLGNDFRGNAVSEITLEPSGLLGPVTIQVAVEQK
;
A
#
# COMPACT_ATOMS: atom_id res chain seq x y z
N MET A 1 44.69 19.36 35.28
CA MET A 1 43.34 18.86 35.62
C MET A 1 42.50 18.92 34.40
N SER A 2 42.10 17.78 33.91
CA SER A 2 41.75 17.51 32.51
C SER A 2 40.32 17.89 32.13
N TRP A 3 40.18 18.56 31.03
CA TRP A 3 38.96 18.81 30.27
C TRP A 3 38.57 17.53 29.49
N LYS A 4 37.87 16.59 30.09
CA LYS A 4 37.35 15.40 29.39
C LYS A 4 36.08 14.81 29.98
N THR A 5 35.17 15.62 30.50
CA THR A 5 33.91 15.07 31.06
C THR A 5 32.67 15.98 30.81
N ILE A 6 32.68 16.82 29.77
CA ILE A 6 31.57 17.76 29.46
C ILE A 6 31.05 17.65 28.02
N CYS A 7 31.31 16.58 27.31
CA CYS A 7 30.78 16.46 25.93
C CYS A 7 29.71 15.36 25.70
N TRP A 8 29.18 14.73 26.75
CA TRP A 8 28.15 13.68 26.60
C TRP A 8 26.74 14.08 27.08
N GLU A 9 26.60 15.19 27.76
CA GLU A 9 25.26 15.70 28.15
C GLU A 9 24.70 16.77 27.19
N ALA A 10 25.53 17.35 26.34
CA ALA A 10 25.10 18.44 25.45
C ALA A 10 24.44 17.96 24.15
N ILE A 11 24.58 16.67 23.77
CA ILE A 11 23.95 16.10 22.55
C ILE A 11 22.54 15.54 22.85
N LEU A 12 22.19 15.30 24.11
CA LEU A 12 20.82 14.87 24.50
C LEU A 12 19.87 16.05 24.81
N LEU A 13 20.36 17.28 24.85
CA LEU A 13 19.55 18.47 25.11
C LEU A 13 19.23 19.32 23.88
N GLY A 14 19.74 18.97 22.71
CA GLY A 14 19.53 19.69 21.44
C GLY A 14 18.24 19.31 20.69
N PHE A 15 17.49 18.28 21.13
CA PHE A 15 16.24 17.83 20.47
C PHE A 15 14.98 17.99 21.35
N LEU A 16 15.04 18.80 22.39
CA LEU A 16 13.89 19.14 23.24
C LEU A 16 13.41 20.58 23.04
N PHE A 17 13.72 21.19 21.90
CA PHE A 17 13.09 22.47 21.58
C PHE A 17 12.20 22.31 20.36
N SER A 18 10.98 22.65 20.63
CA SER A 18 9.88 23.03 19.76
C SER A 18 8.81 21.98 19.48
N CYS A 19 8.11 21.57 20.54
CA CYS A 19 6.70 21.20 20.42
C CYS A 19 5.88 22.06 21.38
N THR A 20 6.03 23.39 21.28
CA THR A 20 5.09 24.38 21.81
C THR A 20 4.93 25.52 20.80
N GLY A 21 4.85 25.17 19.51
CA GLY A 21 4.14 25.96 18.54
C GLY A 21 2.70 25.53 18.66
N SER A 22 1.77 26.44 18.67
CA SER A 22 0.35 26.17 18.52
C SER A 22 0.16 25.42 17.20
N ASP A 23 0.19 24.09 17.27
CA ASP A 23 -0.25 23.23 16.18
C ASP A 23 -1.73 23.51 15.95
N LYS A 24 -2.01 24.48 15.13
CA LYS A 24 -3.25 24.48 14.38
C LYS A 24 -3.07 23.40 13.32
N ASP A 25 -3.54 22.19 13.66
CA ASP A 25 -3.81 21.15 12.68
C ASP A 25 -4.49 21.82 11.48
N PRO A 26 -3.98 21.68 10.23
CA PRO A 26 -4.67 22.17 9.05
C PRO A 26 -6.10 21.62 8.90
N MET A 27 -6.47 20.66 9.76
CA MET A 27 -7.81 20.14 9.95
C MET A 27 -8.50 20.66 11.22
N ASP A 28 -8.24 21.89 11.67
CA ASP A 28 -8.98 22.50 12.79
C ASP A 28 -10.49 22.53 12.43
N ARG A 29 -11.17 21.41 12.73
CA ARG A 29 -12.61 21.28 12.54
C ARG A 29 -13.32 22.11 13.61
N LYS A 30 -14.25 22.95 13.19
CA LYS A 30 -15.07 23.81 14.02
C LYS A 30 -16.01 23.04 14.98
N TYR A 31 -16.10 21.70 14.87
CA TYR A 31 -17.03 20.85 15.62
C TYR A 31 -16.29 19.66 16.24
N GLN A 32 -16.59 19.35 17.48
CA GLN A 32 -16.22 18.08 18.09
C GLN A 32 -16.95 16.97 17.34
N ILE A 33 -16.22 16.01 16.78
CA ILE A 33 -16.78 14.86 16.10
C ILE A 33 -17.07 13.82 17.18
N ASP A 34 -18.36 13.63 17.44
CA ASP A 34 -18.88 12.64 18.35
C ASP A 34 -19.79 11.63 17.62
N TYR A 35 -20.29 10.68 18.36
CA TYR A 35 -21.21 9.67 17.84
C TYR A 35 -22.46 10.27 17.17
N ASP A 36 -23.06 11.31 17.75
CA ASP A 36 -24.29 11.91 17.22
C ASP A 36 -24.02 12.65 15.89
N TYR A 37 -22.88 13.31 15.77
CA TYR A 37 -22.42 13.89 14.49
C TYR A 37 -22.30 12.82 13.42
N LEU A 38 -21.60 11.70 13.72
CA LEU A 38 -21.41 10.61 12.77
C LEU A 38 -22.73 9.97 12.36
N LYS A 39 -23.62 9.73 13.33
CA LYS A 39 -24.94 9.17 13.07
C LYS A 39 -25.80 10.07 12.18
N SER A 40 -25.79 11.38 12.41
CA SER A 40 -26.57 12.34 11.62
C SER A 40 -26.02 12.53 10.20
N ASN A 41 -24.72 12.31 9.99
CA ASN A 41 -24.06 12.51 8.70
C ASN A 41 -23.78 11.22 7.93
N PHE A 42 -24.03 10.06 8.50
CA PHE A 42 -23.71 8.77 7.87
C PHE A 42 -24.40 8.56 6.51
N GLN A 43 -25.61 9.03 6.33
CA GLN A 43 -26.35 8.88 5.07
C GLN A 43 -25.68 9.69 3.94
N GLN A 44 -25.19 10.89 4.26
CA GLN A 44 -24.55 11.81 3.32
C GLN A 44 -23.32 12.46 3.98
N PRO A 45 -22.17 11.76 4.00
CA PRO A 45 -20.95 12.28 4.62
C PRO A 45 -20.47 13.57 3.95
N ASP A 46 -19.82 14.43 4.74
CA ASP A 46 -19.14 15.60 4.22
C ASP A 46 -18.06 15.19 3.21
N ARG A 47 -17.83 16.05 2.21
CA ARG A 47 -16.83 15.81 1.15
C ARG A 47 -15.41 15.63 1.67
N THR A 48 -15.08 16.09 2.86
CA THR A 48 -13.77 15.86 3.49
C THR A 48 -13.46 14.37 3.70
N TYR A 49 -14.49 13.52 3.69
CA TYR A 49 -14.37 12.06 3.70
C TYR A 49 -14.41 11.46 2.28
N GLY A 50 -14.44 12.30 1.25
CA GLY A 50 -14.52 11.89 -0.13
C GLY A 50 -13.29 11.11 -0.58
N VAL A 51 -13.49 10.32 -1.63
CA VAL A 51 -12.40 9.67 -2.35
C VAL A 51 -11.56 10.70 -3.08
N ASN A 52 -10.33 10.34 -3.37
CA ASN A 52 -9.42 11.08 -4.23
C ASN A 52 -9.06 10.23 -5.45
N CYS A 53 -8.26 10.75 -6.35
CA CYS A 53 -7.71 10.00 -7.46
C CYS A 53 -6.30 10.47 -7.82
N TRP A 54 -5.55 9.57 -8.40
CA TRP A 54 -4.36 9.91 -9.15
C TRP A 54 -4.80 10.36 -10.54
N TRP A 55 -4.62 11.66 -10.79
CA TRP A 55 -5.08 12.32 -11.99
C TRP A 55 -3.94 12.41 -12.97
N TRP A 56 -3.92 11.45 -13.90
CA TRP A 56 -2.85 11.27 -14.87
C TRP A 56 -2.85 12.31 -15.97
N TRP A 57 -1.73 13.01 -16.12
CA TRP A 57 -1.38 13.87 -17.23
C TRP A 57 -0.36 13.12 -18.09
N LEU A 58 -0.85 12.18 -18.90
CA LEU A 58 0.01 11.28 -19.66
C LEU A 58 0.76 12.04 -20.75
N ASN A 59 2.10 11.99 -20.68
CA ASN A 59 3.01 12.66 -21.62
C ASN A 59 2.73 14.17 -21.78
N GLY A 60 2.18 14.81 -20.74
CA GLY A 60 1.75 16.21 -20.75
C GLY A 60 0.57 16.50 -21.70
N ASN A 61 -0.05 15.48 -22.32
CA ASN A 61 -1.12 15.65 -23.29
C ASN A 61 -2.47 15.94 -22.63
N VAL A 62 -2.64 17.16 -22.18
CA VAL A 62 -3.86 17.66 -21.53
C VAL A 62 -4.26 19.02 -22.11
N THR A 63 -5.55 19.38 -21.98
CA THR A 63 -6.08 20.69 -22.39
C THR A 63 -6.89 21.34 -21.28
N LYS A 64 -7.05 22.65 -21.32
CA LYS A 64 -7.86 23.40 -20.34
C LYS A 64 -9.30 22.87 -20.29
N GLU A 65 -9.88 22.50 -21.43
CA GLU A 65 -11.23 21.95 -21.53
C GLU A 65 -11.33 20.59 -20.85
N ALA A 66 -10.33 19.71 -21.05
CA ALA A 66 -10.28 18.39 -20.40
C ALA A 66 -10.11 18.55 -18.89
N ILE A 67 -9.22 19.43 -18.44
CA ILE A 67 -9.00 19.77 -17.03
C ILE A 67 -10.31 20.22 -16.37
N THR A 68 -11.03 21.18 -16.96
CA THR A 68 -12.31 21.68 -16.43
C THR A 68 -13.34 20.55 -16.33
N LYS A 69 -13.53 19.75 -17.39
CA LYS A 69 -14.50 18.64 -17.40
C LYS A 69 -14.19 17.58 -16.35
N ASP A 70 -12.92 17.21 -16.18
CA ASP A 70 -12.50 16.24 -15.19
C ASP A 70 -12.78 16.71 -13.77
N LEU A 71 -12.40 17.95 -13.44
CA LEU A 71 -12.64 18.52 -12.10
C LEU A 71 -14.14 18.71 -11.81
N GLU A 72 -14.95 19.09 -12.78
CA GLU A 72 -16.40 19.12 -12.64
C GLU A 72 -17.01 17.73 -12.45
N ALA A 73 -16.50 16.72 -13.13
CA ALA A 73 -16.91 15.35 -12.95
C ALA A 73 -16.56 14.84 -11.55
N MET A 74 -15.33 15.07 -11.05
CA MET A 74 -14.92 14.76 -9.68
C MET A 74 -15.83 15.45 -8.65
N LYS A 75 -16.10 16.75 -8.84
CA LYS A 75 -17.02 17.50 -7.98
C LYS A 75 -18.42 16.89 -7.95
N SER A 76 -18.94 16.46 -9.11
CA SER A 76 -20.27 15.86 -9.23
C SER A 76 -20.44 14.54 -8.48
N ARG A 77 -19.33 13.90 -8.10
CA ARG A 77 -19.28 12.65 -7.33
C ARG A 77 -18.70 12.83 -5.93
N ASN A 78 -18.66 14.07 -5.44
CA ASN A 78 -18.15 14.42 -4.10
C ASN A 78 -16.72 13.96 -3.82
N PHE A 79 -15.85 13.89 -4.81
CA PHE A 79 -14.42 13.72 -4.57
C PHE A 79 -13.90 14.82 -3.66
N GLN A 80 -13.01 14.50 -2.75
CA GLN A 80 -12.31 15.50 -1.94
C GLN A 80 -11.36 16.31 -2.83
N GLY A 81 -10.61 15.62 -3.69
CA GLY A 81 -9.64 16.23 -4.57
C GLY A 81 -8.96 15.24 -5.50
N ALA A 82 -7.80 15.64 -6.02
CA ALA A 82 -6.99 14.85 -6.92
C ALA A 82 -5.49 15.10 -6.71
N MET A 83 -4.68 14.11 -7.04
CA MET A 83 -3.22 14.19 -7.11
C MET A 83 -2.80 14.23 -8.59
N ILE A 84 -2.22 15.34 -9.06
CA ILE A 84 -1.71 15.45 -10.42
C ILE A 84 -0.44 14.63 -10.56
N PHE A 85 -0.44 13.71 -11.51
CA PHE A 85 0.70 12.90 -11.90
C PHE A 85 1.06 13.14 -13.36
N ASP A 86 2.25 13.67 -13.63
CA ASP A 86 2.84 13.62 -14.97
C ASP A 86 3.52 12.27 -15.14
N ALA A 87 3.19 11.53 -16.20
CA ALA A 87 3.72 10.19 -16.44
C ALA A 87 3.84 9.87 -17.92
N GLY A 88 4.60 8.81 -18.22
CA GLY A 88 4.91 8.42 -19.59
C GLY A 88 3.71 7.95 -20.40
N GLY A 89 3.51 8.60 -21.54
CA GLY A 89 2.59 8.13 -22.58
C GLY A 89 3.28 7.33 -23.69
N HIS A 90 4.58 7.14 -23.63
CA HIS A 90 5.38 6.47 -24.68
C HIS A 90 5.80 5.03 -24.36
N ASN A 91 5.62 4.57 -23.13
CA ASN A 91 5.93 3.21 -22.71
C ASN A 91 4.65 2.50 -22.24
N GLN A 92 3.75 2.21 -23.16
CA GLN A 92 2.39 1.77 -22.90
C GLN A 92 2.20 0.25 -22.95
N ARG A 93 3.26 -0.52 -22.77
CA ARG A 93 3.19 -1.99 -22.74
C ARG A 93 2.36 -2.62 -23.86
N GLY A 94 2.69 -2.29 -25.13
CA GLY A 94 2.02 -2.79 -26.31
C GLY A 94 0.78 -2.01 -26.75
N ASN A 95 0.36 -1.00 -25.99
CA ASN A 95 -0.60 -0.01 -26.43
C ASN A 95 0.05 1.04 -27.32
N LYS A 96 -0.75 1.90 -27.94
CA LYS A 96 -0.23 3.01 -28.75
C LYS A 96 0.33 4.11 -27.88
N ASP A 97 1.39 4.76 -28.36
CA ASP A 97 1.92 5.95 -27.74
C ASP A 97 0.87 7.07 -27.72
N ILE A 98 0.89 7.83 -26.62
CA ILE A 98 0.08 9.04 -26.46
C ILE A 98 0.88 10.22 -27.02
N PRO A 99 0.24 11.17 -27.75
CA PRO A 99 0.92 12.36 -28.25
C PRO A 99 1.62 13.14 -27.14
N ALA A 100 2.77 13.72 -27.43
CA ALA A 100 3.47 14.58 -26.49
C ALA A 100 2.75 15.93 -26.36
N GLY A 101 2.52 16.35 -25.13
CA GLY A 101 2.14 17.69 -24.74
C GLY A 101 3.33 18.48 -24.17
N PRO A 102 3.09 19.53 -23.36
CA PRO A 102 4.13 20.26 -22.66
C PRO A 102 4.96 19.40 -21.73
N LEU A 103 6.27 19.64 -21.70
CA LEU A 103 7.21 18.94 -20.83
C LEU A 103 6.96 19.30 -19.36
N PHE A 104 7.01 18.32 -18.48
CA PHE A 104 6.90 18.51 -17.02
C PHE A 104 7.76 19.67 -16.52
N GLY A 105 7.15 20.59 -15.78
CA GLY A 105 7.81 21.78 -15.23
C GLY A 105 8.22 22.86 -16.25
N SER A 106 7.90 22.70 -17.56
CA SER A 106 8.06 23.80 -18.54
C SER A 106 7.06 24.93 -18.26
N GLU A 107 7.25 26.08 -18.90
CA GLU A 107 6.34 27.24 -18.79
C GLU A 107 4.91 26.84 -19.18
N GLU A 108 4.75 26.17 -20.32
CA GLU A 108 3.47 25.73 -20.83
C GLU A 108 2.79 24.68 -19.92
N TRP A 109 3.55 23.73 -19.38
CA TRP A 109 3.04 22.77 -18.41
C TRP A 109 2.57 23.47 -17.13
N THR A 110 3.38 24.41 -16.67
CA THR A 110 3.11 25.19 -15.44
C THR A 110 1.88 26.08 -15.61
N GLU A 111 1.64 26.67 -16.81
CA GLU A 111 0.40 27.39 -17.10
C GLU A 111 -0.84 26.50 -16.98
N LEU A 112 -0.79 25.24 -17.47
CA LEU A 112 -1.88 24.28 -17.33
C LEU A 112 -2.06 23.85 -15.86
N PHE A 113 -0.97 23.69 -15.13
CA PHE A 113 -1.00 23.38 -13.70
C PHE A 113 -1.68 24.50 -12.89
N VAL A 114 -1.31 25.75 -13.11
CA VAL A 114 -1.95 26.90 -12.45
C VAL A 114 -3.43 27.00 -12.84
N PHE A 115 -3.78 26.76 -14.11
CA PHE A 115 -5.17 26.70 -14.55
C PHE A 115 -5.96 25.61 -13.82
N ALA A 116 -5.38 24.42 -13.62
CA ALA A 116 -6.01 23.34 -12.85
C ALA A 116 -6.24 23.74 -11.40
N LEU A 117 -5.31 24.46 -10.78
CA LEU A 117 -5.47 24.99 -9.43
C LEU A 117 -6.58 26.04 -9.33
N ASP A 118 -6.69 26.93 -10.32
CA ASP A 118 -7.77 27.93 -10.38
C ASP A 118 -9.16 27.25 -10.50
N GLU A 119 -9.28 26.25 -11.36
CA GLU A 119 -10.52 25.47 -11.51
C GLU A 119 -10.85 24.66 -10.27
N ALA A 120 -9.85 23.98 -9.66
CA ALA A 120 -10.05 23.26 -8.41
C ALA A 120 -10.52 24.19 -7.28
N LYS A 121 -9.93 25.39 -7.18
CA LYS A 121 -10.36 26.41 -6.22
C LYS A 121 -11.80 26.86 -6.48
N ARG A 122 -12.18 27.09 -7.74
CA ARG A 122 -13.55 27.42 -8.14
C ARG A 122 -14.55 26.36 -7.69
N LEU A 123 -14.18 25.10 -7.79
CA LEU A 123 -15.01 23.93 -7.41
C LEU A 123 -14.88 23.54 -5.94
N GLY A 124 -13.89 24.13 -5.23
CA GLY A 124 -13.56 23.82 -3.84
C GLY A 124 -12.96 22.42 -3.68
N LEU A 125 -12.23 21.91 -4.65
CA LEU A 125 -11.47 20.67 -4.59
C LEU A 125 -10.06 20.93 -4.05
N GLU A 126 -9.46 19.91 -3.42
CA GLU A 126 -8.07 19.90 -2.96
C GLU A 126 -7.19 19.30 -4.06
N ILE A 127 -6.02 19.87 -4.28
CA ILE A 127 -5.04 19.34 -5.24
C ILE A 127 -3.74 19.02 -4.51
N GLY A 128 -3.16 17.90 -4.88
CA GLY A 128 -1.76 17.59 -4.65
C GLY A 128 -1.06 17.37 -5.99
N PHE A 129 0.26 17.21 -5.97
CA PHE A 129 1.00 16.83 -7.16
C PHE A 129 2.21 15.96 -6.83
N ASN A 130 2.49 15.02 -7.72
CA ASN A 130 3.72 14.27 -7.74
C ASN A 130 4.86 15.22 -8.17
N ILE A 131 5.90 15.36 -7.36
CA ILE A 131 6.98 16.32 -7.59
C ILE A 131 7.96 15.91 -8.71
N GLN A 132 7.59 14.93 -9.50
CA GLN A 132 8.39 14.35 -10.58
C GLN A 132 7.51 13.94 -11.75
N SER A 133 8.14 13.61 -12.89
CA SER A 133 7.49 12.86 -13.96
C SER A 133 7.84 11.39 -13.82
N GLY A 134 6.83 10.53 -13.79
CA GLY A 134 6.96 9.10 -13.48
C GLY A 134 7.09 8.81 -11.98
N TRP A 135 7.72 7.67 -11.63
CA TRP A 135 7.71 7.12 -10.26
C TRP A 135 8.84 7.62 -9.37
N ASN A 136 9.97 8.02 -9.94
CA ASN A 136 11.19 8.28 -9.18
C ASN A 136 11.74 9.68 -9.43
N LEU A 137 12.29 10.33 -8.38
CA LEU A 137 12.98 11.59 -8.55
C LEU A 137 14.18 11.42 -9.46
N GLY A 138 14.30 12.36 -10.41
CA GLY A 138 15.35 12.34 -11.37
C GLY A 138 15.00 13.12 -12.61
N GLY A 139 15.60 12.77 -13.73
CA GLY A 139 15.32 13.38 -15.03
C GLY A 139 16.53 14.07 -15.65
N PRO A 140 16.33 14.85 -16.72
CA PRO A 140 17.40 15.43 -17.51
C PRO A 140 18.22 16.49 -16.74
N CYS A 141 17.69 17.08 -15.68
CA CYS A 141 18.41 18.02 -14.83
C CYS A 141 19.45 17.34 -13.91
N VAL A 142 19.33 16.03 -13.66
CA VAL A 142 20.20 15.30 -12.71
C VAL A 142 21.52 14.94 -13.39
N THR A 143 22.56 15.71 -13.10
CA THR A 143 23.91 15.43 -13.58
C THR A 143 24.53 14.22 -12.85
N PRO A 144 25.61 13.60 -13.36
CA PRO A 144 26.28 12.49 -12.68
C PRO A 144 26.71 12.79 -11.24
N GLN A 145 26.93 14.05 -10.88
CA GLN A 145 27.27 14.46 -9.51
C GLN A 145 26.11 14.17 -8.53
N TYR A 146 24.88 14.42 -8.94
CA TYR A 146 23.67 14.26 -8.11
C TYR A 146 22.92 12.95 -8.39
N ALA A 147 23.40 12.15 -9.34
CA ALA A 147 22.81 10.86 -9.69
C ALA A 147 23.09 9.80 -8.62
N ALA A 148 22.18 8.83 -8.52
CA ALA A 148 22.36 7.63 -7.70
C ALA A 148 23.67 6.90 -7.99
N LYS A 149 24.34 6.41 -6.95
CA LYS A 149 25.69 5.82 -7.04
C LYS A 149 25.75 4.40 -6.49
N GLN A 150 26.75 3.67 -7.00
CA GLN A 150 27.06 2.31 -6.56
C GLN A 150 28.54 2.07 -6.46
N LEU A 151 28.92 1.15 -5.57
CA LEU A 151 30.29 0.66 -5.44
C LEU A 151 30.76 -0.04 -6.73
N THR A 152 32.05 0.12 -7.02
CA THR A 152 32.76 -0.58 -8.10
C THR A 152 34.20 -0.90 -7.68
N TYR A 153 34.83 -1.90 -8.29
CA TYR A 153 36.17 -2.31 -7.93
C TYR A 153 36.93 -2.96 -9.08
N SER A 154 38.24 -2.96 -8.94
CA SER A 154 39.16 -3.79 -9.74
C SER A 154 40.11 -4.56 -8.83
N GLU A 155 40.56 -5.73 -9.29
CA GLU A 155 41.44 -6.62 -8.53
C GLU A 155 42.70 -6.97 -9.34
N ARG A 156 43.81 -7.08 -8.62
CA ARG A 156 45.08 -7.56 -9.19
C ARG A 156 45.83 -8.47 -8.23
N LYS A 157 46.14 -9.68 -8.68
CA LYS A 157 47.01 -10.61 -7.95
C LYS A 157 48.48 -10.30 -8.23
N VAL A 158 49.28 -10.34 -7.18
CA VAL A 158 50.69 -10.04 -7.23
C VAL A 158 51.47 -10.99 -6.30
N THR A 159 52.76 -11.24 -6.61
CA THR A 159 53.66 -11.93 -5.71
C THR A 159 54.59 -10.89 -5.06
N GLY A 160 54.62 -10.86 -3.74
CA GLY A 160 55.43 -9.97 -2.92
C GLY A 160 56.89 -10.36 -2.80
N GLY A 161 57.53 -9.92 -1.73
CA GLY A 161 58.97 -10.08 -1.51
C GLY A 161 59.84 -9.08 -2.31
N LYS A 162 59.23 -8.02 -2.86
CA LYS A 162 59.88 -6.98 -3.65
C LYS A 162 59.05 -5.70 -3.69
N THR A 163 59.70 -4.59 -4.06
CA THR A 163 58.99 -3.36 -4.42
C THR A 163 58.17 -3.55 -5.68
N LEU A 164 56.86 -3.43 -5.58
CA LEU A 164 55.91 -3.45 -6.71
C LEU A 164 55.73 -2.02 -7.24
N ARG A 165 55.84 -1.86 -8.55
CA ARG A 165 55.46 -0.62 -9.25
C ARG A 165 54.56 -1.01 -10.40
N LEU A 166 53.30 -0.61 -10.37
CA LEU A 166 52.32 -1.03 -11.36
C LEU A 166 51.20 0.00 -11.49
N GLN A 167 50.51 -0.07 -12.61
CA GLN A 167 49.26 0.65 -12.83
C GLN A 167 48.12 -0.22 -12.33
N LEU A 168 47.33 0.27 -11.37
CA LEU A 168 46.07 -0.36 -10.99
C LEU A 168 44.98 0.03 -12.00
N ALA A 169 44.33 -0.96 -12.54
CA ALA A 169 43.23 -0.71 -13.46
C ALA A 169 42.14 0.10 -12.77
N GLU A 170 41.60 1.07 -13.50
CA GLU A 170 40.38 1.76 -13.05
C GLU A 170 39.21 0.79 -13.06
N PRO A 171 38.33 0.79 -12.03
CA PRO A 171 37.13 0.02 -12.04
C PRO A 171 36.14 0.43 -13.16
N ASP A 172 35.06 -0.33 -13.32
CA ASP A 172 34.01 0.02 -14.27
C ASP A 172 33.40 1.41 -13.95
N ILE A 173 33.30 2.24 -14.97
CA ILE A 173 32.76 3.60 -14.89
C ILE A 173 31.44 3.68 -15.66
N TYR A 174 30.44 4.27 -15.05
CA TYR A 174 29.17 4.55 -15.69
C TYR A 174 28.89 6.06 -15.72
N LYS A 175 28.27 6.51 -16.79
CA LYS A 175 27.87 7.92 -17.01
C LYS A 175 29.03 8.91 -16.82
N GLY A 176 30.29 8.45 -17.03
CA GLY A 176 31.49 9.27 -16.94
C GLY A 176 31.88 9.75 -15.54
N PHE A 177 31.35 9.15 -14.49
CA PHE A 177 31.62 9.51 -13.11
C PHE A 177 32.31 8.37 -12.36
N TYR A 178 33.44 8.69 -11.69
CA TYR A 178 34.14 7.77 -10.80
C TYR A 178 34.90 8.54 -9.73
N LYS A 179 34.96 7.99 -8.52
CA LYS A 179 35.86 8.43 -7.44
C LYS A 179 36.40 7.23 -6.68
N ASP A 180 37.68 7.29 -6.32
CA ASP A 180 38.37 6.31 -5.47
C ASP A 180 37.89 6.44 -4.01
N ILE A 181 37.76 5.30 -3.31
CA ILE A 181 37.47 5.20 -1.87
C ILE A 181 38.72 4.72 -1.16
N VAL A 182 39.24 3.54 -1.56
CA VAL A 182 40.33 2.88 -0.87
C VAL A 182 41.06 1.89 -1.78
N VAL A 183 42.38 1.70 -1.53
CA VAL A 183 43.18 0.61 -2.07
C VAL A 183 43.55 -0.33 -0.94
N LEU A 184 43.10 -1.58 -1.02
CA LEU A 184 43.37 -2.61 -0.02
C LEU A 184 44.18 -3.75 -0.57
N ALA A 185 45.09 -4.30 0.26
CA ALA A 185 45.79 -5.54 -0.07
C ALA A 185 45.55 -6.58 1.03
N PHE A 186 45.36 -7.84 0.64
CA PHE A 186 45.24 -8.97 1.54
C PHE A 186 45.94 -10.21 0.95
N PRO A 187 46.39 -11.16 1.82
CA PRO A 187 46.99 -12.39 1.37
C PRO A 187 46.04 -13.25 0.54
N SER A 188 46.54 -13.78 -0.60
CA SER A 188 45.74 -14.59 -1.54
C SER A 188 46.28 -16.01 -1.73
N ASN A 189 46.80 -16.61 -0.67
CA ASN A 189 47.37 -17.95 -0.65
C ASN A 189 46.27 -19.02 -0.88
N LYS A 190 46.69 -20.21 -1.30
CA LYS A 190 45.78 -21.35 -1.50
C LYS A 190 45.03 -21.76 -0.22
N GLU A 191 45.66 -21.56 0.94
CA GLU A 191 45.09 -21.86 2.26
C GLU A 191 43.96 -20.94 2.67
N ASN A 192 43.87 -19.73 2.12
CA ASN A 192 42.84 -18.72 2.39
C ASN A 192 41.63 -18.82 1.44
N LYS A 193 41.56 -19.82 0.58
CA LYS A 193 40.39 -20.03 -0.27
C LYS A 193 39.22 -20.65 0.53
N THR A 194 38.04 -20.13 0.29
CA THR A 194 36.81 -20.73 0.83
C THR A 194 35.87 -21.15 -0.30
N ASN A 195 35.13 -22.23 -0.06
CA ASN A 195 34.04 -22.68 -0.94
C ASN A 195 32.67 -22.25 -0.40
N GLU A 196 32.62 -21.51 0.70
CA GLU A 196 31.40 -21.02 1.34
C GLU A 196 31.26 -19.51 1.06
N PRO A 197 30.52 -19.12 0.03
CA PRO A 197 30.28 -17.71 -0.28
C PRO A 197 29.24 -17.11 0.67
N VAL A 198 29.23 -15.78 0.76
CA VAL A 198 28.09 -15.05 1.32
C VAL A 198 26.92 -15.18 0.34
N SER A 199 25.79 -15.70 0.82
CA SER A 199 24.59 -15.86 -0.01
C SER A 199 23.92 -14.52 -0.30
N ASN A 200 23.27 -14.39 -1.47
CA ASN A 200 22.51 -13.20 -1.87
C ASN A 200 23.31 -11.88 -1.77
N LEU A 201 24.59 -11.92 -2.09
CA LEU A 201 25.53 -10.82 -1.87
C LEU A 201 25.09 -9.51 -2.53
N ASP A 202 24.62 -9.56 -3.78
CA ASP A 202 24.19 -8.36 -4.52
C ASP A 202 23.00 -7.66 -3.83
N LEU A 203 22.06 -8.45 -3.30
CA LEU A 203 20.95 -7.92 -2.50
C LEU A 203 21.43 -7.37 -1.16
N LYS A 204 22.36 -8.07 -0.50
CA LYS A 204 22.92 -7.66 0.80
C LYS A 204 23.76 -6.39 0.69
N LEU A 205 24.36 -6.15 -0.47
CA LEU A 205 25.09 -4.92 -0.80
C LEU A 205 24.19 -3.82 -1.36
N GLY A 206 22.91 -4.04 -1.56
CA GLY A 206 21.98 -3.03 -2.09
C GLY A 206 22.20 -2.69 -3.57
N PHE A 207 22.78 -3.59 -4.39
CA PHE A 207 22.89 -3.42 -5.83
C PHE A 207 21.57 -3.61 -6.58
N HIS A 208 20.63 -4.35 -5.97
CA HIS A 208 19.33 -4.67 -6.55
C HIS A 208 18.24 -4.54 -5.49
N GLU A 209 17.05 -4.25 -5.95
CA GLU A 209 15.81 -4.41 -5.19
C GLU A 209 15.23 -5.81 -5.41
N LEU A 210 14.36 -6.24 -4.49
CA LEU A 210 13.46 -7.37 -4.68
C LEU A 210 12.13 -6.80 -5.15
N GLY A 211 11.84 -6.93 -6.46
CA GLY A 211 10.64 -6.34 -7.04
C GLY A 211 9.38 -7.17 -6.82
N GLY A 212 8.23 -6.52 -6.92
CA GLY A 212 6.96 -7.10 -7.33
C GLY A 212 6.01 -7.62 -6.27
N SER A 213 6.37 -7.83 -5.05
CA SER A 213 5.46 -8.20 -3.94
C SER A 213 6.20 -8.00 -2.65
N ALA A 214 5.56 -7.56 -1.59
CA ALA A 214 6.18 -7.40 -0.27
C ALA A 214 6.88 -8.70 0.20
N PRO A 215 8.12 -8.98 -0.18
CA PRO A 215 8.78 -10.24 0.14
C PRO A 215 9.26 -10.22 1.58
N ASP A 216 9.21 -11.39 2.23
CA ASP A 216 9.90 -11.58 3.49
C ASP A 216 11.42 -11.50 3.28
N CYS A 217 12.04 -10.43 3.76
CA CYS A 217 13.47 -10.16 3.60
C CYS A 217 14.33 -10.63 4.78
N ARG A 218 13.77 -11.31 5.78
CA ARG A 218 14.51 -11.81 6.95
C ARG A 218 15.62 -12.80 6.58
N PHE A 219 15.51 -13.48 5.43
CA PHE A 219 16.54 -14.36 4.90
C PHE A 219 17.89 -13.65 4.62
N LEU A 220 17.90 -12.33 4.49
CA LEU A 220 19.10 -11.52 4.28
C LEU A 220 19.96 -11.38 5.54
N LEU A 221 19.45 -11.73 6.72
CA LEU A 221 20.21 -11.69 7.98
C LEU A 221 21.23 -12.83 8.11
N GLU A 222 21.04 -13.92 7.38
CA GLU A 222 21.84 -15.14 7.50
C GLU A 222 22.33 -15.64 6.12
N ASN A 223 23.18 -16.66 6.15
CA ASN A 223 23.56 -17.35 4.91
C ASN A 223 22.45 -18.33 4.51
N ASN A 224 21.51 -17.85 3.72
CA ASN A 224 20.38 -18.63 3.24
C ASN A 224 20.26 -18.49 1.72
N THR A 225 20.18 -19.61 1.01
CA THR A 225 20.10 -19.69 -0.44
C THR A 225 18.65 -19.53 -0.93
N ARG A 226 17.96 -18.45 -0.58
CA ARG A 226 16.66 -18.10 -1.15
C ARG A 226 16.91 -17.33 -2.45
N GLY A 227 16.81 -18.00 -3.59
CA GLY A 227 16.98 -17.41 -4.91
C GLY A 227 18.00 -18.15 -5.80
N ARG A 228 18.09 -17.73 -7.05
CA ARG A 228 19.06 -18.28 -8.00
C ARG A 228 20.41 -17.60 -7.80
N GLU A 229 21.27 -18.17 -6.99
CA GLU A 229 22.66 -17.75 -6.96
C GLU A 229 23.33 -18.08 -8.31
N LYS A 230 23.91 -17.06 -8.95
CA LYS A 230 24.80 -17.29 -10.09
C LYS A 230 26.06 -17.96 -9.54
N LYS A 231 26.34 -19.20 -9.96
CA LYS A 231 27.65 -19.81 -9.70
C LYS A 231 28.69 -18.90 -10.29
N THR A 232 29.64 -18.47 -9.46
CA THR A 232 30.81 -17.70 -9.91
C THR A 232 32.02 -18.64 -10.03
N ASP A 233 32.72 -18.57 -11.13
CA ASP A 233 34.02 -19.23 -11.29
C ASP A 233 35.14 -18.47 -10.57
N LYS A 234 34.83 -17.39 -9.90
CA LYS A 234 35.74 -16.52 -9.18
C LYS A 234 36.28 -17.20 -7.93
N THR A 235 37.57 -17.07 -7.67
CA THR A 235 38.19 -17.54 -6.43
C THR A 235 37.76 -16.61 -5.28
N ILE A 236 37.09 -17.17 -4.27
CA ILE A 236 36.71 -16.47 -3.04
C ILE A 236 37.77 -16.71 -1.97
N TYR A 237 38.17 -15.65 -1.28
CA TYR A 237 39.14 -15.71 -0.17
C TYR A 237 38.42 -15.48 1.16
N LEU A 238 38.86 -16.24 2.18
CA LEU A 238 38.57 -15.99 3.59
C LEU A 238 39.69 -15.12 4.13
N ILE A 239 39.38 -13.88 4.46
CA ILE A 239 40.37 -12.85 4.79
C ILE A 239 40.31 -12.57 6.29
N ASP A 240 41.43 -12.74 6.98
CA ASP A 240 41.59 -12.22 8.33
C ASP A 240 41.70 -10.68 8.27
N ILE A 241 40.77 -9.98 8.90
CA ILE A 241 40.67 -8.51 8.87
C ILE A 241 41.97 -7.84 9.38
N ALA A 242 42.68 -8.49 10.37
CA ALA A 242 43.95 -7.99 10.89
C ALA A 242 45.12 -8.02 9.88
N ARG A 243 44.94 -8.75 8.78
CA ARG A 243 45.95 -8.89 7.70
C ARG A 243 45.62 -8.04 6.49
N ILE A 244 44.54 -7.25 6.52
CA ILE A 244 44.22 -6.29 5.46
C ILE A 244 45.13 -5.06 5.63
N VAL A 245 45.77 -4.62 4.55
CA VAL A 245 46.64 -3.44 4.54
C VAL A 245 45.97 -2.36 3.70
N ASP A 246 45.74 -1.19 4.30
CA ASP A 246 45.30 0.01 3.58
C ASP A 246 46.50 0.65 2.87
N LEU A 247 46.45 0.67 1.56
CA LEU A 247 47.48 1.16 0.68
C LEU A 247 47.03 2.39 -0.13
N THR A 248 45.96 3.06 0.30
CA THR A 248 45.34 4.19 -0.43
C THR A 248 46.40 5.27 -0.74
N THR A 249 47.25 5.59 0.21
CA THR A 249 48.32 6.60 0.04
C THR A 249 49.46 6.15 -0.85
N GLN A 250 49.53 4.88 -1.25
CA GLN A 250 50.55 4.31 -2.14
C GLN A 250 50.17 4.44 -3.63
N MET A 251 49.02 4.94 -3.94
CA MET A 251 48.50 5.17 -5.30
C MET A 251 48.37 6.68 -5.57
N ASP A 252 48.82 7.12 -6.73
CA ASP A 252 48.59 8.49 -7.18
C ASP A 252 47.23 8.65 -7.92
N GLU A 253 46.84 9.89 -8.25
CA GLU A 253 45.59 10.22 -8.93
C GLU A 253 45.43 9.55 -10.30
N LYS A 254 46.56 9.11 -10.92
CA LYS A 254 46.53 8.38 -12.20
C LYS A 254 46.49 6.87 -12.03
N GLY A 255 46.40 6.38 -10.78
CA GLY A 255 46.40 4.96 -10.49
C GLY A 255 47.78 4.31 -10.53
N LEU A 256 48.85 5.09 -10.58
CA LEU A 256 50.21 4.54 -10.46
C LEU A 256 50.45 4.21 -8.98
N PHE A 257 50.78 2.95 -8.75
CA PHE A 257 50.88 2.34 -7.42
C PHE A 257 52.30 1.87 -7.13
N SER A 258 52.82 2.12 -5.92
CA SER A 258 54.14 1.65 -5.48
C SER A 258 54.05 1.11 -4.04
N TRP A 259 54.51 -0.12 -3.82
CA TRP A 259 54.41 -0.77 -2.51
C TRP A 259 55.53 -1.78 -2.31
N ASP A 260 56.21 -1.73 -1.15
CA ASP A 260 57.16 -2.76 -0.70
C ASP A 260 56.35 -3.94 -0.11
N ALA A 261 56.00 -4.86 -1.01
CA ALA A 261 55.12 -5.95 -0.66
C ALA A 261 55.85 -7.03 0.18
N PRO A 262 55.34 -7.46 1.35
CA PRO A 262 55.86 -8.60 2.09
C PRO A 262 55.88 -9.87 1.24
N GLU A 263 56.71 -10.87 1.67
CA GLU A 263 56.71 -12.18 1.01
C GLU A 263 55.32 -12.82 0.96
N GLY A 264 55.03 -13.54 -0.10
CA GLY A 264 53.76 -14.24 -0.31
C GLY A 264 52.96 -13.71 -1.49
N ASP A 265 51.82 -14.33 -1.76
CA ASP A 265 50.86 -13.91 -2.76
C ASP A 265 49.83 -12.97 -2.15
N TRP A 266 49.57 -11.88 -2.84
CA TRP A 266 48.65 -10.81 -2.42
C TRP A 266 47.59 -10.55 -3.48
N ASN A 267 46.38 -10.17 -3.04
CA ASN A 267 45.39 -9.56 -3.89
C ASN A 267 45.27 -8.08 -3.55
N ILE A 268 45.41 -7.21 -4.53
CA ILE A 268 45.25 -5.75 -4.39
C ILE A 268 43.91 -5.38 -5.01
N MET A 269 43.07 -4.70 -4.24
CA MET A 269 41.79 -4.18 -4.69
C MET A 269 41.84 -2.65 -4.72
N ARG A 270 41.48 -2.06 -5.85
CA ARG A 270 41.14 -0.64 -5.98
C ARG A 270 39.61 -0.54 -5.94
N ILE A 271 39.08 0.15 -4.96
CA ILE A 271 37.66 0.24 -4.70
C ILE A 271 37.27 1.71 -4.80
N GLY A 272 36.20 1.97 -5.55
CA GLY A 272 35.61 3.28 -5.71
C GLY A 272 34.10 3.19 -5.93
N TYR A 273 33.53 4.25 -6.41
CA TYR A 273 32.10 4.32 -6.73
C TYR A 273 31.84 5.10 -8.01
N THR A 274 30.73 4.75 -8.65
CA THR A 274 30.29 5.29 -9.94
C THR A 274 28.78 5.48 -9.92
N CYS A 275 28.20 6.13 -10.92
CA CYS A 275 26.75 6.21 -11.06
C CYS A 275 26.12 4.82 -11.21
N THR A 276 24.87 4.67 -10.78
CA THR A 276 24.04 3.51 -11.16
C THR A 276 23.69 3.58 -12.64
N ARG A 277 23.18 2.46 -13.18
CA ARG A 277 22.64 2.45 -14.55
C ARG A 277 21.17 2.87 -14.61
N SER A 278 20.54 3.06 -13.44
CA SER A 278 19.13 3.36 -13.35
C SER A 278 18.78 4.71 -13.95
N GLU A 279 17.65 4.75 -14.60
CA GLU A 279 16.97 5.94 -15.10
C GLU A 279 15.59 6.04 -14.48
N VAL A 280 14.97 7.22 -14.54
CA VAL A 280 13.64 7.41 -13.99
C VAL A 280 12.64 6.45 -14.64
N SER A 281 11.79 5.82 -13.82
CA SER A 281 10.78 4.88 -14.27
C SER A 281 9.54 5.63 -14.76
N THR A 282 9.03 5.21 -15.92
CA THR A 282 7.72 5.63 -16.46
C THR A 282 7.50 7.15 -16.56
N SER A 283 8.57 7.90 -16.77
CA SER A 283 8.48 9.34 -17.00
C SER A 283 7.97 9.67 -18.42
N SER A 284 7.44 10.87 -18.60
CA SER A 284 7.18 11.43 -19.94
C SER A 284 8.43 11.37 -20.81
N ARG A 285 8.27 11.21 -22.15
CA ARG A 285 9.36 10.90 -23.08
C ARG A 285 10.59 11.79 -22.92
N ASP A 286 10.41 13.06 -22.84
CA ASP A 286 11.50 14.04 -22.81
C ASP A 286 12.00 14.30 -21.37
N TRP A 287 11.45 13.61 -20.38
CA TRP A 287 11.90 13.65 -19.00
C TRP A 287 12.87 12.50 -18.62
N GLN A 288 13.21 11.64 -19.57
CA GLN A 288 14.18 10.55 -19.31
C GLN A 288 15.53 11.10 -18.83
N GLY A 289 16.09 10.48 -17.80
CA GLY A 289 17.35 10.91 -17.21
C GLY A 289 17.75 10.09 -15.98
N ASN A 290 18.79 10.54 -15.32
CA ASN A 290 19.35 9.86 -14.15
C ASN A 290 18.37 9.88 -12.97
N VAL A 291 18.34 8.77 -12.23
CA VAL A 291 17.73 8.74 -10.89
C VAL A 291 18.58 9.59 -9.93
N LEU A 292 17.92 10.34 -9.06
CA LEU A 292 18.55 11.16 -8.03
C LEU A 292 19.27 10.30 -6.98
N ASP A 293 20.31 10.81 -6.34
CA ASP A 293 20.91 10.19 -5.15
C ASP A 293 20.05 10.43 -3.92
N TYR A 294 19.24 9.45 -3.51
CA TYR A 294 18.35 9.54 -2.36
C TYR A 294 19.07 9.53 -1.01
N MET A 295 20.37 9.22 -1.00
CA MET A 295 21.18 9.29 0.22
C MET A 295 21.90 10.63 0.40
N ASP A 296 21.84 11.53 -0.60
CA ASP A 296 22.51 12.84 -0.55
C ASP A 296 21.48 13.98 -0.43
N ARG A 297 21.46 14.64 0.71
CA ARG A 297 20.62 15.83 0.94
C ARG A 297 20.87 16.95 -0.09
N ASN A 298 22.13 17.16 -0.50
CA ASN A 298 22.45 18.19 -1.50
C ASN A 298 21.83 17.85 -2.87
N ALA A 299 21.72 16.57 -3.21
CA ALA A 299 21.03 16.16 -4.43
C ALA A 299 19.52 16.46 -4.35
N PHE A 300 18.87 16.22 -3.20
CA PHE A 300 17.48 16.57 -2.98
C PHE A 300 17.27 18.09 -3.05
N ASP A 301 18.08 18.87 -2.35
CA ASP A 301 18.01 20.32 -2.34
C ASP A 301 18.22 20.91 -3.75
N TYR A 302 19.15 20.34 -4.53
CA TYR A 302 19.35 20.71 -5.94
C TYR A 302 18.10 20.46 -6.78
N TYR A 303 17.51 19.27 -6.67
CA TYR A 303 16.29 18.90 -7.40
C TYR A 303 15.13 19.81 -7.01
N TRP A 304 14.92 20.02 -5.71
CA TRP A 304 13.88 20.91 -5.20
C TRP A 304 13.99 22.31 -5.78
N ASN A 305 15.16 22.92 -5.67
CA ASN A 305 15.39 24.29 -6.16
C ASN A 305 15.30 24.42 -7.69
N THR A 306 15.59 23.34 -8.41
CA THR A 306 15.59 23.36 -9.88
C THR A 306 14.21 23.08 -10.47
N ILE A 307 13.42 22.22 -9.85
CA ILE A 307 12.16 21.72 -10.40
C ILE A 307 10.97 22.13 -9.54
N VAL A 308 10.96 21.82 -8.25
CA VAL A 308 9.78 21.95 -7.40
C VAL A 308 9.50 23.41 -7.04
N GLU A 309 10.52 24.12 -6.59
CA GLU A 309 10.39 25.52 -6.16
C GLU A 309 9.86 26.45 -7.27
N PRO A 310 10.32 26.38 -8.55
CA PRO A 310 9.74 27.16 -9.62
C PRO A 310 8.25 26.88 -9.87
N ILE A 311 7.80 25.63 -9.75
CA ILE A 311 6.39 25.24 -9.88
C ILE A 311 5.56 25.87 -8.75
N LEU A 312 6.06 25.80 -7.50
CA LEU A 312 5.39 26.41 -6.35
C LEU A 312 5.32 27.93 -6.47
N GLN A 313 6.39 28.59 -6.94
CA GLN A 313 6.40 30.03 -7.17
C GLN A 313 5.37 30.46 -8.22
N ALA A 314 5.21 29.69 -9.30
CA ALA A 314 4.20 29.95 -10.33
C ALA A 314 2.77 29.73 -9.79
N ALA A 315 2.54 28.71 -8.95
CA ALA A 315 1.27 28.52 -8.26
C ALA A 315 0.92 29.67 -7.33
N GLY A 316 1.92 30.23 -6.66
CA GLY A 316 1.84 31.40 -5.80
C GLY A 316 1.03 31.17 -4.50
N GLU A 317 1.08 32.18 -3.62
CA GLU A 317 0.45 32.13 -2.28
C GLU A 317 -1.08 31.93 -2.30
N LYS A 318 -1.73 32.20 -3.45
CA LYS A 318 -3.18 32.00 -3.60
C LYS A 318 -3.58 30.52 -3.59
N HIS A 319 -2.63 29.60 -3.89
CA HIS A 319 -2.87 28.16 -4.01
C HIS A 319 -2.04 27.34 -3.04
N VAL A 320 -0.74 27.66 -2.91
CA VAL A 320 0.19 26.93 -2.04
C VAL A 320 -0.31 26.96 -0.59
N GLY A 321 -0.40 25.79 0.05
CA GLY A 321 -0.93 25.60 1.40
C GLY A 321 -2.46 25.74 1.53
N SER A 322 -3.18 25.98 0.43
CA SER A 322 -4.65 26.17 0.43
C SER A 322 -5.37 25.22 -0.52
N THR A 323 -5.39 25.51 -1.83
CA THR A 323 -5.90 24.58 -2.85
C THR A 323 -4.90 23.47 -3.13
N LEU A 324 -3.62 23.81 -3.27
CA LEU A 324 -2.48 22.89 -3.38
C LEU A 324 -1.99 22.56 -1.98
N LYS A 325 -2.29 21.35 -1.49
CA LYS A 325 -2.09 20.97 -0.09
C LYS A 325 -1.02 19.91 0.15
N PHE A 326 -0.86 18.99 -0.78
CA PHE A 326 0.01 17.84 -0.61
C PHE A 326 0.97 17.68 -1.78
N MET A 327 2.12 17.11 -1.47
CA MET A 327 3.11 16.67 -2.44
C MET A 327 3.37 15.18 -2.29
N GLU A 328 3.69 14.54 -3.40
CA GLU A 328 3.84 13.10 -3.53
C GLU A 328 5.19 12.73 -4.11
N THR A 329 5.72 11.56 -3.75
CA THR A 329 6.66 10.75 -4.52
C THR A 329 6.17 9.32 -4.50
N ASP A 330 6.18 8.69 -5.66
CA ASP A 330 5.64 7.36 -5.90
C ASP A 330 6.48 6.24 -5.27
N SER A 331 6.09 4.99 -5.50
CA SER A 331 6.78 3.80 -5.02
C SER A 331 8.24 3.73 -5.49
N TRP A 332 9.06 3.01 -4.70
CA TRP A 332 10.46 2.81 -5.05
C TRP A 332 10.61 1.89 -6.27
N GLU A 333 10.99 2.45 -7.43
CA GLU A 333 11.21 1.72 -8.68
C GLU A 333 12.53 2.10 -9.37
N CYS A 334 13.52 2.51 -8.60
CA CYS A 334 14.80 2.97 -9.11
C CYS A 334 15.94 1.94 -8.98
N GLY A 335 15.63 0.71 -8.60
CA GLY A 335 16.62 -0.34 -8.38
C GLY A 335 17.44 -0.14 -7.12
N GLY A 336 18.65 -0.64 -7.11
CA GLY A 336 19.57 -0.48 -5.99
C GLY A 336 20.46 0.75 -6.12
N MET A 337 20.82 1.32 -4.96
CA MET A 337 21.91 2.27 -4.79
C MET A 337 22.61 1.97 -3.46
N ASN A 338 23.92 2.12 -3.39
CA ASN A 338 24.64 1.65 -2.20
C ASN A 338 25.86 2.50 -1.82
N TRP A 339 25.97 3.70 -2.39
CA TRP A 339 27.03 4.64 -2.02
C TRP A 339 26.61 6.09 -2.27
N THR A 340 27.16 7.00 -1.46
CA THR A 340 27.15 8.45 -1.67
C THR A 340 28.44 9.05 -1.12
N ASP A 341 28.74 10.31 -1.43
CA ASP A 341 30.01 10.96 -1.06
C ASP A 341 30.27 10.90 0.46
N ALA A 342 29.27 11.10 1.29
CA ALA A 342 29.39 11.08 2.77
C ALA A 342 29.25 9.69 3.40
N PHE A 343 29.02 8.64 2.62
CA PHE A 343 28.59 7.32 3.14
C PHE A 343 29.52 6.73 4.21
N ALA A 344 30.84 6.80 4.03
CA ALA A 344 31.79 6.22 4.98
C ALA A 344 31.79 6.92 6.35
N ASP A 345 31.61 8.23 6.36
CA ASP A 345 31.56 9.02 7.61
C ASP A 345 30.22 8.81 8.32
N GLU A 346 29.13 8.77 7.57
CA GLU A 346 27.77 8.45 8.07
C GLU A 346 27.72 7.03 8.63
N PHE A 347 28.28 6.05 7.91
CA PHE A 347 28.38 4.67 8.43
C PHE A 347 29.12 4.62 9.76
N ARG A 348 30.30 5.31 9.84
CA ARG A 348 31.08 5.35 11.09
C ARG A 348 30.30 6.00 12.22
N SER A 349 29.58 7.07 11.93
CA SER A 349 28.74 7.76 12.91
C SER A 349 27.60 6.86 13.40
N TYR A 350 26.94 6.17 12.49
CA TYR A 350 25.76 5.36 12.76
C TYR A 350 26.08 3.98 13.38
N CYS A 351 27.10 3.31 12.85
CA CYS A 351 27.47 1.95 13.28
C CYS A 351 28.62 1.90 14.31
N GLY A 352 29.39 3.00 14.48
CA GLY A 352 30.45 3.11 15.50
C GLY A 352 31.77 2.45 15.12
N TYR A 353 31.98 2.02 13.87
CA TYR A 353 33.24 1.45 13.36
C TYR A 353 33.49 1.81 11.89
N ASP A 354 34.72 1.57 11.39
CA ASP A 354 35.10 1.88 10.01
C ASP A 354 34.74 0.73 9.07
N LEU A 355 34.03 1.04 7.98
CA LEU A 355 33.59 0.04 7.00
C LEU A 355 34.68 -0.41 6.04
N LYS A 356 35.78 0.36 5.86
CA LYS A 356 36.72 0.20 4.75
C LYS A 356 37.31 -1.20 4.66
N LEU A 357 37.70 -1.79 5.81
CA LEU A 357 38.29 -3.11 5.85
C LEU A 357 37.32 -4.25 5.49
N TYR A 358 35.99 -3.98 5.48
CA TYR A 358 35.00 -4.95 5.05
C TYR A 358 34.63 -4.84 3.56
N LEU A 359 35.11 -3.81 2.86
CA LEU A 359 34.80 -3.60 1.45
C LEU A 359 35.25 -4.73 0.51
N PRO A 360 36.23 -5.62 0.83
CA PRO A 360 36.50 -6.80 0.00
C PRO A 360 35.29 -7.72 -0.22
N LEU A 361 34.26 -7.60 0.59
CA LEU A 361 32.96 -8.26 0.40
C LEU A 361 32.28 -7.91 -0.93
N ILE A 362 32.54 -6.71 -1.52
CA ILE A 362 31.96 -6.33 -2.83
C ILE A 362 32.40 -7.26 -3.97
N ALA A 363 33.57 -7.90 -3.82
CA ALA A 363 34.07 -8.89 -4.75
C ALA A 363 33.65 -10.33 -4.42
N GLY A 364 32.88 -10.54 -3.34
CA GLY A 364 32.45 -11.84 -2.86
C GLY A 364 33.41 -12.50 -1.86
N HIS A 365 34.49 -11.82 -1.45
CA HIS A 365 35.38 -12.35 -0.42
C HIS A 365 34.68 -12.36 0.94
N VAL A 366 35.10 -13.26 1.83
CA VAL A 366 34.57 -13.37 3.21
C VAL A 366 35.60 -12.74 4.15
N VAL A 367 35.14 -11.82 5.00
CA VAL A 367 35.99 -11.18 6.01
C VAL A 367 35.77 -11.83 7.36
N ASP A 368 36.83 -12.32 8.00
CA ASP A 368 36.87 -13.11 9.24
C ASP A 368 36.05 -14.41 9.17
N ASN A 369 34.77 -14.33 9.02
CA ASN A 369 33.84 -15.46 8.87
C ASN A 369 32.51 -15.00 8.27
N ILE A 370 31.65 -15.95 7.95
CA ILE A 370 30.33 -15.71 7.36
C ILE A 370 29.41 -14.87 8.28
N ASP A 371 29.42 -15.14 9.59
CA ASP A 371 28.55 -14.42 10.54
C ASP A 371 28.98 -12.95 10.68
N THR A 372 30.30 -12.69 10.78
CA THR A 372 30.86 -11.33 10.78
C THR A 372 30.54 -10.59 9.48
N SER A 373 30.70 -11.25 8.33
CA SER A 373 30.38 -10.69 7.02
C SER A 373 28.89 -10.34 6.88
N ASN A 374 27.99 -11.22 7.33
CA ASN A 374 26.54 -10.96 7.33
C ASN A 374 26.15 -9.82 8.28
N ALA A 375 26.76 -9.74 9.46
CA ALA A 375 26.51 -8.65 10.40
C ALA A 375 26.94 -7.29 9.84
N PHE A 376 28.14 -7.22 9.21
CA PHE A 376 28.55 -6.03 8.48
C PHE A 376 27.56 -5.64 7.37
N LEU A 377 27.14 -6.61 6.55
CA LEU A 377 26.20 -6.36 5.45
C LEU A 377 24.81 -5.92 5.96
N ALA A 378 24.39 -6.35 7.16
CA ALA A 378 23.19 -5.85 7.79
C ALA A 378 23.36 -4.38 8.23
N ASP A 379 24.49 -4.03 8.86
CA ASP A 379 24.82 -2.63 9.21
C ASP A 379 24.93 -1.74 7.96
N PHE A 380 25.49 -2.27 6.88
CA PHE A 380 25.62 -1.56 5.60
C PHE A 380 24.24 -1.20 5.02
N ARG A 381 23.30 -2.17 4.93
CA ARG A 381 21.92 -1.92 4.49
C ARG A 381 21.16 -0.97 5.41
N LYS A 382 21.31 -1.12 6.74
CA LYS A 382 20.70 -0.21 7.72
C LYS A 382 21.19 1.23 7.54
N THR A 383 22.47 1.41 7.17
CA THR A 383 23.00 2.75 6.87
C THR A 383 22.38 3.34 5.61
N ILE A 384 22.24 2.56 4.53
CA ILE A 384 21.53 3.00 3.32
C ILE A 384 20.11 3.45 3.67
N ALA A 385 19.35 2.60 4.36
CA ALA A 385 17.97 2.91 4.76
C ALA A 385 17.88 4.14 5.68
N HIS A 386 18.85 4.32 6.58
CA HIS A 386 18.93 5.49 7.43
C HIS A 386 19.12 6.77 6.62
N LEU A 387 20.06 6.77 5.67
CA LEU A 387 20.35 7.93 4.82
C LEU A 387 19.18 8.27 3.90
N VAL A 388 18.54 7.28 3.30
CA VAL A 388 17.34 7.50 2.50
C VAL A 388 16.23 8.12 3.35
N ALA A 389 15.98 7.60 4.55
CA ALA A 389 14.96 8.14 5.43
C ALA A 389 15.24 9.60 5.85
N THR A 390 16.51 9.95 6.14
CA THR A 390 16.87 11.28 6.65
C THR A 390 17.15 12.29 5.56
N ASN A 391 17.78 11.89 4.46
CA ASN A 391 18.23 12.80 3.41
C ASN A 391 17.26 12.92 2.23
N HIS A 392 16.26 12.03 2.17
CA HIS A 392 15.18 12.13 1.21
C HIS A 392 13.82 12.42 1.90
N TYR A 393 13.23 11.47 2.65
CA TYR A 393 11.87 11.63 3.19
C TYR A 393 11.76 12.72 4.25
N ALA A 394 12.71 12.81 5.20
CA ALA A 394 12.71 13.90 6.18
C ALA A 394 12.99 15.25 5.52
N CYS A 395 13.90 15.30 4.54
CA CYS A 395 14.20 16.50 3.77
C CYS A 395 12.98 16.96 2.97
N PHE A 396 12.25 16.03 2.35
CA PHE A 396 11.00 16.30 1.64
C PHE A 396 9.96 16.92 2.57
N ALA A 397 9.75 16.34 3.76
CA ALA A 397 8.83 16.90 4.76
C ALA A 397 9.25 18.31 5.18
N GLU A 398 10.56 18.53 5.46
CA GLU A 398 11.08 19.85 5.84
C GLU A 398 10.78 20.93 4.79
N HIS A 399 11.04 20.64 3.51
CA HIS A 399 10.77 21.57 2.41
C HIS A 399 9.26 21.82 2.23
N ALA A 400 8.44 20.78 2.25
CA ALA A 400 6.99 20.90 2.12
C ALA A 400 6.38 21.73 3.24
N HIS A 401 6.77 21.49 4.48
CA HIS A 401 6.28 22.23 5.65
C HIS A 401 6.66 23.71 5.63
N GLN A 402 7.80 24.10 5.02
CA GLN A 402 8.15 25.50 4.81
C GLN A 402 7.13 26.23 3.94
N HIS A 403 6.43 25.50 3.06
CA HIS A 403 5.35 26.01 2.20
C HIS A 403 3.94 25.78 2.78
N ASN A 404 3.81 25.36 4.04
CA ASN A 404 2.54 24.97 4.68
C ASN A 404 1.82 23.85 3.90
N MET A 405 2.57 22.96 3.29
CA MET A 405 2.07 21.78 2.56
C MET A 405 2.47 20.50 3.30
N GLY A 406 1.66 19.46 3.17
CA GLY A 406 2.00 18.14 3.66
C GLY A 406 2.64 17.26 2.59
N ILE A 407 3.22 16.13 3.01
CA ILE A 407 3.70 15.08 2.11
C ILE A 407 2.91 13.79 2.30
N GLN A 408 2.74 13.05 1.21
CA GLN A 408 2.07 11.76 1.21
C GLN A 408 2.78 10.72 0.33
N PRO A 409 4.10 10.53 0.47
CA PRO A 409 4.85 9.61 -0.38
C PRO A 409 4.49 8.15 -0.11
N GLU A 410 4.55 7.34 -1.16
CA GLU A 410 4.54 5.87 -1.05
C GLU A 410 5.88 5.36 -0.53
N SER A 411 6.13 5.56 0.74
CA SER A 411 7.44 5.41 1.35
C SER A 411 8.01 3.99 1.36
N ALA A 412 7.22 2.99 1.05
CA ALA A 412 7.64 1.60 0.98
C ALA A 412 7.23 0.93 -0.33
N GLY A 413 5.96 1.10 -0.76
CA GLY A 413 5.39 0.38 -1.90
C GLY A 413 5.53 -1.14 -1.77
N PRO A 414 5.27 -1.92 -2.83
CA PRO A 414 5.47 -3.36 -2.86
C PRO A 414 6.92 -3.76 -3.15
N HIS A 415 7.80 -2.83 -3.49
CA HIS A 415 9.20 -3.10 -3.83
C HIS A 415 10.07 -3.10 -2.58
N ALA A 416 10.91 -4.13 -2.44
CA ALA A 416 11.84 -4.23 -1.33
C ALA A 416 13.23 -3.68 -1.74
N GLY A 417 13.31 -2.37 -1.91
CA GLY A 417 14.56 -1.63 -1.98
C GLY A 417 15.29 -1.63 -0.64
N PRO A 418 16.52 -1.12 -0.54
CA PRO A 418 17.26 -1.07 0.72
C PRO A 418 16.67 0.00 1.67
N LEU A 419 15.41 -0.13 2.02
CA LEU A 419 14.57 0.83 2.75
C LEU A 419 14.08 0.27 4.08
N ASP A 420 13.83 1.17 5.02
CA ASP A 420 12.98 0.95 6.17
C ASP A 420 11.67 1.73 5.97
N GLY A 421 10.66 1.07 5.39
CA GLY A 421 9.40 1.70 5.03
C GLY A 421 8.65 2.29 6.22
N MET A 422 8.68 1.63 7.38
CA MET A 422 8.04 2.13 8.60
C MET A 422 8.67 3.45 9.07
N LYS A 423 9.99 3.54 9.02
CA LYS A 423 10.71 4.76 9.38
C LYS A 423 10.42 5.89 8.39
N ASN A 424 10.35 5.58 7.11
CA ASN A 424 10.01 6.55 6.06
C ASN A 424 8.60 7.12 6.28
N TYR A 425 7.60 6.27 6.54
CA TYR A 425 6.24 6.69 6.88
C TYR A 425 6.16 7.61 8.09
N GLY A 426 7.11 7.54 9.00
CA GLY A 426 7.17 8.43 10.16
C GLY A 426 7.26 9.93 9.78
N PHE A 427 7.78 10.25 8.60
CA PHE A 427 7.89 11.61 8.08
C PHE A 427 6.65 12.05 7.29
N SER A 428 5.81 11.14 6.82
CA SER A 428 4.63 11.44 6.02
C SER A 428 3.53 12.11 6.85
N ASP A 429 2.82 13.07 6.27
CA ASP A 429 1.61 13.66 6.87
C ASP A 429 0.39 12.78 6.60
N ILE A 430 0.28 12.24 5.39
CA ILE A 430 -0.61 11.14 5.02
C ILE A 430 0.26 9.93 4.72
N VAL A 431 -0.02 8.82 5.38
CA VAL A 431 0.71 7.56 5.13
C VAL A 431 0.09 6.88 3.92
N MET A 432 0.86 6.77 2.83
CA MET A 432 0.40 6.18 1.57
C MET A 432 0.99 4.79 1.34
N SER A 433 0.18 3.88 0.83
CA SER A 433 0.59 2.59 0.29
C SER A 433 -0.22 2.30 -0.97
N GLU A 434 -0.26 1.06 -1.41
CA GLU A 434 -1.05 0.65 -2.58
C GLU A 434 -1.82 -0.63 -2.33
N PHE A 435 -2.90 -0.84 -3.08
CA PHE A 435 -3.54 -2.14 -3.24
C PHE A 435 -4.10 -2.33 -4.66
N TRP A 436 -4.19 -3.60 -5.04
CA TRP A 436 -4.48 -4.00 -6.42
C TRP A 436 -5.83 -4.72 -6.53
N SER A 437 -6.52 -4.48 -7.62
CA SER A 437 -7.58 -5.35 -8.11
C SER A 437 -7.00 -6.65 -8.66
N PRO A 438 -7.77 -7.77 -8.69
CA PRO A 438 -7.32 -9.01 -9.30
C PRO A 438 -6.93 -8.83 -10.77
N SER A 439 -5.77 -9.34 -11.14
CA SER A 439 -5.30 -9.29 -12.54
C SER A 439 -4.35 -10.45 -12.84
N PRO A 440 -4.10 -10.78 -14.12
CA PRO A 440 -3.08 -11.75 -14.49
C PRO A 440 -1.68 -11.41 -13.96
N HIS A 441 -1.38 -10.13 -13.76
CA HIS A 441 -0.11 -9.67 -13.20
C HIS A 441 0.00 -9.98 -11.71
N ARG A 442 -1.08 -9.81 -10.95
CA ARG A 442 -1.14 -10.04 -9.49
C ARG A 442 -2.34 -10.90 -9.09
N PRO A 443 -2.30 -12.23 -9.37
CA PRO A 443 -3.46 -13.11 -9.17
C PRO A 443 -3.73 -13.44 -7.69
N ARG A 444 -2.71 -13.38 -6.82
CA ARG A 444 -2.83 -13.85 -5.44
C ARG A 444 -3.03 -12.69 -4.47
N PRO A 445 -3.81 -12.85 -3.37
CA PRO A 445 -4.01 -11.80 -2.35
C PRO A 445 -2.71 -11.21 -1.79
N GLN A 446 -1.71 -12.06 -1.48
CA GLN A 446 -0.42 -11.61 -0.94
C GLN A 446 0.41 -10.76 -1.93
N ASP A 447 0.04 -10.74 -3.19
CA ASP A 447 0.69 -9.92 -4.22
C ASP A 447 -0.05 -8.59 -4.44
N ARG A 448 -1.20 -8.37 -3.77
CA ARG A 448 -2.11 -7.25 -3.99
C ARG A 448 -2.32 -6.33 -2.79
N PHE A 449 -2.10 -6.82 -1.57
CA PHE A 449 -2.57 -6.16 -0.35
C PHE A 449 -1.39 -5.74 0.54
N PHE A 450 -1.19 -4.42 0.71
CA PHE A 450 -0.01 -3.87 1.39
C PHE A 450 -0.35 -2.85 2.49
N ILE A 451 -1.64 -2.64 2.79
CA ILE A 451 -2.08 -1.56 3.69
C ILE A 451 -1.67 -1.77 5.15
N LYS A 452 -1.54 -3.02 5.63
CA LYS A 452 -1.25 -3.27 7.05
C LYS A 452 0.05 -2.62 7.53
N GLN A 453 1.06 -2.50 6.68
CA GLN A 453 2.29 -1.76 6.98
C GLN A 453 2.02 -0.27 7.19
N ALA A 454 1.31 0.35 6.24
CA ALA A 454 0.97 1.77 6.29
C ALA A 454 0.06 2.10 7.49
N SER A 455 -0.97 1.30 7.74
CA SER A 455 -1.88 1.51 8.86
C SER A 455 -1.17 1.36 10.21
N SER A 456 -0.31 0.35 10.36
CA SER A 456 0.52 0.20 11.57
C SER A 456 1.43 1.40 11.77
N ALA A 457 2.09 1.90 10.70
CA ALA A 457 2.91 3.10 10.78
C ALA A 457 2.08 4.32 11.21
N ALA A 458 0.90 4.53 10.59
CA ALA A 458 0.02 5.63 10.99
C ALA A 458 -0.34 5.53 12.48
N HIS A 459 -0.69 4.35 12.95
CA HIS A 459 -1.08 4.12 14.35
C HIS A 459 0.06 4.39 15.33
N ILE A 460 1.27 3.88 15.10
CA ILE A 460 2.39 4.01 16.04
C ILE A 460 3.04 5.40 16.02
N TYR A 461 2.98 6.11 14.87
CA TYR A 461 3.47 7.48 14.72
C TYR A 461 2.39 8.54 15.03
N GLY A 462 1.15 8.12 15.33
CA GLY A 462 0.03 9.02 15.67
C GLY A 462 -0.53 9.79 14.47
N LYS A 463 -0.43 9.24 13.25
CA LYS A 463 -1.03 9.81 12.04
C LYS A 463 -2.49 9.36 11.91
N LYS A 464 -3.34 10.21 11.31
CA LYS A 464 -4.78 9.95 11.21
C LYS A 464 -5.15 9.24 9.90
N ILE A 465 -4.53 9.64 8.79
CA ILE A 465 -4.94 9.21 7.45
C ILE A 465 -4.01 8.11 6.95
N VAL A 466 -4.63 7.02 6.50
CA VAL A 466 -4.03 5.91 5.78
C VAL A 466 -4.61 5.90 4.38
N GLY A 467 -3.85 6.45 3.45
CA GLY A 467 -4.22 6.50 2.03
C GLY A 467 -3.66 5.30 1.26
N ALA A 468 -4.17 5.10 0.07
CA ALA A 468 -3.59 4.15 -0.86
C ALA A 468 -3.85 4.56 -2.31
N GLU A 469 -2.85 4.33 -3.17
CA GLU A 469 -3.07 4.01 -4.58
C GLU A 469 -4.02 2.82 -4.62
N SER A 470 -5.21 3.01 -5.19
CA SER A 470 -6.33 2.09 -4.97
C SER A 470 -6.80 1.45 -6.26
N PHE A 471 -7.01 0.13 -6.22
CA PHE A 471 -7.52 -0.66 -7.34
C PHE A 471 -6.58 -0.72 -8.53
N THR A 472 -5.28 -0.66 -8.30
CA THR A 472 -4.28 -0.82 -9.36
C THR A 472 -4.44 -2.18 -10.03
N THR A 473 -4.27 -2.22 -11.34
CA THR A 473 -4.30 -3.44 -12.14
C THR A 473 -3.43 -3.28 -13.40
N ILE A 474 -2.97 -4.37 -13.97
CA ILE A 474 -2.30 -4.37 -15.27
C ILE A 474 -3.01 -5.37 -16.17
N GLY A 475 -3.80 -4.85 -17.12
CA GLY A 475 -4.59 -5.55 -18.11
C GLY A 475 -5.39 -6.78 -17.64
N PRO A 476 -6.42 -7.15 -18.36
CA PRO A 476 -7.07 -6.41 -19.43
C PRO A 476 -7.81 -5.16 -18.91
N HIS A 477 -8.07 -4.21 -19.82
CA HIS A 477 -8.66 -2.91 -19.46
C HIS A 477 -10.18 -2.97 -19.35
N TRP A 478 -10.78 -2.18 -18.45
CA TRP A 478 -12.21 -1.97 -18.21
C TRP A 478 -13.03 -3.21 -17.83
N ASN A 479 -12.41 -4.32 -17.45
CA ASN A 479 -13.12 -5.58 -17.16
C ASN A 479 -13.31 -5.86 -15.66
N ASP A 480 -13.08 -4.89 -14.78
CA ASP A 480 -13.27 -5.06 -13.34
C ASP A 480 -14.76 -5.05 -12.97
N GLU A 481 -15.23 -6.08 -12.30
CA GLU A 481 -16.60 -6.18 -11.76
C GLU A 481 -16.67 -5.48 -10.40
N LEU A 482 -17.52 -4.45 -10.26
CA LEU A 482 -17.55 -3.56 -9.07
C LEU A 482 -17.71 -4.32 -7.75
N TRP A 483 -18.64 -5.28 -7.69
CA TRP A 483 -18.90 -6.01 -6.45
C TRP A 483 -17.86 -7.08 -6.16
N HIS A 484 -17.32 -7.73 -7.19
CA HIS A 484 -16.42 -8.88 -7.07
C HIS A 484 -14.95 -8.43 -6.92
N ASP A 485 -14.50 -7.52 -7.78
CA ASP A 485 -13.08 -7.15 -7.85
C ASP A 485 -12.78 -5.92 -6.99
N GLN A 486 -13.57 -4.87 -7.11
CA GLN A 486 -13.27 -3.61 -6.45
C GLN A 486 -13.77 -3.57 -5.01
N LYS A 487 -15.05 -3.90 -4.77
CA LYS A 487 -15.61 -3.89 -3.39
C LYS A 487 -14.90 -4.90 -2.49
N SER A 488 -14.63 -6.11 -2.99
CA SER A 488 -13.95 -7.14 -2.19
C SER A 488 -12.54 -6.70 -1.78
N ALA A 489 -11.78 -6.09 -2.70
CA ALA A 489 -10.44 -5.56 -2.40
C ALA A 489 -10.52 -4.37 -1.42
N PHE A 490 -11.46 -3.44 -1.62
CA PHE A 490 -11.68 -2.31 -0.72
C PHE A 490 -12.02 -2.77 0.70
N ASP A 491 -13.00 -3.65 0.88
CA ASP A 491 -13.42 -4.13 2.19
C ASP A 491 -12.31 -4.91 2.91
N HIS A 492 -11.50 -5.67 2.16
CA HIS A 492 -10.32 -6.33 2.70
C HIS A 492 -9.32 -5.30 3.26
N GLU A 493 -9.04 -4.24 2.51
CA GLU A 493 -8.05 -3.25 2.93
C GLU A 493 -8.59 -2.28 4.00
N ILE A 494 -9.90 -2.04 4.06
CA ILE A 494 -10.53 -1.38 5.22
C ILE A 494 -10.25 -2.20 6.49
N CYS A 495 -10.41 -3.52 6.45
CA CYS A 495 -10.09 -4.38 7.59
C CYS A 495 -8.58 -4.37 7.93
N ALA A 496 -7.69 -4.03 6.99
CA ALA A 496 -6.27 -3.82 7.23
C ALA A 496 -5.93 -2.41 7.75
N GLY A 497 -6.91 -1.48 7.74
CA GLY A 497 -6.77 -0.12 8.29
C GLY A 497 -6.72 1.01 7.25
N LEU A 498 -7.03 0.75 5.98
CA LEU A 498 -7.26 1.79 4.97
C LEU A 498 -8.38 2.72 5.45
N ASN A 499 -8.21 4.03 5.22
CA ASN A 499 -9.29 4.97 5.50
C ASN A 499 -9.42 6.10 4.46
N ARG A 500 -8.60 6.10 3.38
CA ARG A 500 -8.72 7.03 2.26
C ARG A 500 -8.30 6.41 0.93
N VAL A 501 -9.23 6.39 -0.03
CA VAL A 501 -9.02 5.89 -1.39
C VAL A 501 -8.46 6.99 -2.28
N TYR A 502 -7.45 6.64 -3.08
CA TYR A 502 -6.98 7.40 -4.24
C TYR A 502 -7.10 6.49 -5.47
N PHE A 503 -8.13 6.70 -6.30
CA PHE A 503 -8.33 5.85 -7.47
C PHE A 503 -7.12 5.88 -8.41
N HIS A 504 -6.59 4.75 -8.75
CA HIS A 504 -5.61 4.52 -9.78
C HIS A 504 -6.25 3.74 -10.93
N THR A 505 -6.72 4.44 -12.00
CA THR A 505 -6.39 5.81 -12.38
C THR A 505 -7.63 6.65 -12.75
N PHE A 506 -7.43 7.97 -12.73
CA PHE A 506 -8.30 8.94 -13.38
C PHE A 506 -7.46 9.68 -14.44
N THR A 507 -7.57 9.31 -15.72
CA THR A 507 -6.74 9.89 -16.78
C THR A 507 -7.38 11.13 -17.37
N CYS A 508 -6.66 12.24 -17.47
CA CYS A 508 -7.07 13.40 -18.24
C CYS A 508 -6.93 13.10 -19.74
N SER A 509 -7.98 13.30 -20.51
CA SER A 509 -7.98 12.99 -21.96
C SER A 509 -8.58 14.13 -22.77
N PRO A 510 -7.79 14.76 -23.66
CA PRO A 510 -8.31 15.74 -24.62
C PRO A 510 -9.38 15.14 -25.54
N ALA A 511 -10.32 15.99 -26.00
CA ALA A 511 -11.43 15.56 -26.85
C ALA A 511 -10.97 14.90 -28.16
N GLU A 512 -9.82 15.31 -28.68
CA GLU A 512 -9.20 14.77 -29.91
C GLU A 512 -8.77 13.31 -29.77
N GLN A 513 -8.61 12.83 -28.52
CA GLN A 513 -8.33 11.42 -28.28
C GLN A 513 -9.56 10.54 -28.36
N GLY A 514 -10.75 11.10 -28.54
CA GLY A 514 -12.01 10.38 -28.69
C GLY A 514 -12.52 9.74 -27.41
N ILE A 515 -13.29 8.65 -27.56
CA ILE A 515 -13.88 7.86 -26.46
C ILE A 515 -13.58 6.37 -26.70
N PRO A 516 -13.13 5.64 -25.68
CA PRO A 516 -12.84 6.04 -24.28
C PRO A 516 -11.66 7.01 -24.13
N GLY A 517 -10.90 7.31 -25.17
CA GLY A 517 -9.81 8.27 -25.17
C GLY A 517 -8.48 7.67 -24.73
N GLN A 518 -7.56 8.52 -24.28
CA GLN A 518 -6.28 8.06 -23.78
C GLN A 518 -6.41 7.52 -22.36
N GLU A 519 -5.78 6.36 -22.12
CA GLU A 519 -5.73 5.70 -20.83
C GLU A 519 -4.32 5.18 -20.56
N TYR A 520 -3.97 5.05 -19.30
CA TYR A 520 -2.70 4.47 -18.87
C TYR A 520 -2.76 2.93 -18.95
N PHE A 521 -1.60 2.28 -19.16
CA PHE A 521 -1.54 0.82 -19.29
C PHE A 521 -1.84 0.08 -17.97
N ALA A 522 -1.71 0.74 -16.84
CA ALA A 522 -2.01 0.21 -15.52
C ALA A 522 -3.17 0.97 -14.88
N GLY A 523 -3.83 0.34 -13.93
CA GLY A 523 -4.90 0.94 -13.15
C GLY A 523 -6.30 0.60 -13.64
N THR A 524 -7.24 0.64 -12.70
CA THR A 524 -8.67 0.60 -12.96
C THR A 524 -9.13 1.97 -13.45
N HIS A 525 -9.71 2.04 -14.65
CA HIS A 525 -10.11 3.31 -15.23
C HIS A 525 -11.41 3.82 -14.60
N VAL A 526 -11.32 4.91 -13.85
CA VAL A 526 -12.46 5.55 -13.18
C VAL A 526 -12.47 7.03 -13.53
N ASN A 527 -13.19 7.40 -14.59
CA ASN A 527 -13.28 8.77 -15.09
C ASN A 527 -14.61 8.98 -15.87
N PRO A 528 -14.99 10.19 -16.25
CA PRO A 528 -16.29 10.46 -16.90
C PRO A 528 -16.46 9.80 -18.27
N ARG A 529 -15.43 9.22 -18.86
CA ARG A 529 -15.48 8.53 -20.15
C ARG A 529 -15.78 7.03 -20.05
N VAL A 530 -15.75 6.44 -18.83
CA VAL A 530 -16.23 5.05 -18.66
C VAL A 530 -17.75 5.00 -18.83
N THR A 531 -18.24 3.92 -19.38
CA THR A 531 -19.66 3.73 -19.73
C THR A 531 -20.61 3.88 -18.54
N TRP A 532 -20.17 3.54 -17.35
CA TRP A 532 -20.97 3.47 -16.13
C TRP A 532 -20.84 4.70 -15.22
N TRP A 533 -20.07 5.74 -15.62
CA TRP A 533 -19.86 6.94 -14.78
C TRP A 533 -21.14 7.58 -14.29
N SER A 534 -22.16 7.69 -15.15
CA SER A 534 -23.46 8.27 -14.78
C SER A 534 -24.15 7.53 -13.62
N LYS A 535 -23.88 6.23 -13.47
CA LYS A 535 -24.43 5.33 -12.44
C LYS A 535 -23.48 5.11 -11.25
N SER A 536 -22.28 5.74 -11.20
CA SER A 536 -21.24 5.47 -10.21
C SER A 536 -21.55 5.95 -8.77
N ALA A 537 -22.49 6.85 -8.60
CA ALA A 537 -22.74 7.51 -7.31
C ALA A 537 -22.91 6.53 -6.13
N PRO A 538 -23.75 5.48 -6.18
CA PRO A 538 -23.93 4.58 -5.02
C PRO A 538 -22.66 3.81 -4.63
N PHE A 539 -21.79 3.49 -5.59
CA PHE A 539 -20.50 2.85 -5.35
C PHE A 539 -19.55 3.82 -4.63
N ILE A 540 -19.48 5.06 -5.08
CA ILE A 540 -18.64 6.09 -4.47
C ILE A 540 -19.17 6.49 -3.08
N ASP A 541 -20.49 6.65 -2.93
CA ASP A 541 -21.14 6.96 -1.64
C ASP A 541 -20.90 5.86 -0.59
N TYR A 542 -20.83 4.58 -1.01
CA TYR A 542 -20.44 3.49 -0.14
C TYR A 542 -19.07 3.72 0.48
N MET A 543 -18.08 4.07 -0.34
CA MET A 543 -16.72 4.35 0.13
C MET A 543 -16.67 5.56 1.06
N HIS A 544 -17.41 6.63 0.76
CA HIS A 544 -17.48 7.82 1.63
C HIS A 544 -18.01 7.47 3.03
N ARG A 545 -19.05 6.65 3.14
CA ARG A 545 -19.61 6.22 4.43
C ARG A 545 -18.63 5.38 5.22
N VAL A 546 -17.95 4.45 4.55
CA VAL A 546 -16.94 3.59 5.19
C VAL A 546 -15.73 4.43 5.65
N GLN A 547 -15.20 5.30 4.78
CA GLN A 547 -14.07 6.18 5.10
C GLN A 547 -14.38 7.15 6.24
N MET A 548 -15.61 7.68 6.33
CA MET A 548 -16.01 8.58 7.40
C MET A 548 -15.84 7.92 8.78
N LEU A 549 -16.34 6.71 8.97
CA LEU A 549 -16.19 6.00 10.25
C LEU A 549 -14.75 5.58 10.51
N ALA A 550 -14.03 5.12 9.48
CA ALA A 550 -12.64 4.70 9.61
C ALA A 550 -11.68 5.86 9.91
N GLN A 551 -11.92 7.07 9.36
CA GLN A 551 -11.09 8.25 9.62
C GLN A 551 -11.29 8.84 11.01
N GLU A 552 -12.49 8.73 11.59
CA GLU A 552 -12.79 9.28 12.92
C GLU A 552 -12.51 8.28 14.05
N GLY A 553 -12.30 7.02 13.72
CA GLY A 553 -12.09 5.95 14.68
C GLY A 553 -10.67 5.84 15.21
N THR A 554 -10.55 5.63 16.52
CA THR A 554 -9.30 5.16 17.12
C THR A 554 -9.25 3.64 17.04
N PHE A 555 -8.31 3.11 16.27
CA PHE A 555 -8.13 1.67 16.08
C PHE A 555 -7.81 0.93 17.39
N VAL A 556 -8.41 -0.24 17.58
CA VAL A 556 -8.25 -1.10 18.76
C VAL A 556 -7.44 -2.34 18.40
N ALA A 557 -6.32 -2.54 19.08
CA ALA A 557 -5.50 -3.75 18.96
C ALA A 557 -4.91 -4.13 20.31
N ASP A 558 -4.70 -5.43 20.52
CA ASP A 558 -4.11 -5.97 21.76
C ASP A 558 -2.62 -6.31 21.58
N ILE A 559 -2.14 -6.47 20.35
CA ILE A 559 -0.82 -7.02 20.02
C ILE A 559 0.01 -5.96 19.26
N LEU A 560 1.28 -5.82 19.68
CA LEU A 560 2.27 -5.08 18.94
C LEU A 560 3.38 -6.03 18.50
N TYR A 561 3.62 -6.15 17.18
CA TYR A 561 4.70 -6.95 16.63
C TYR A 561 5.94 -6.10 16.37
N TYR A 562 7.09 -6.56 16.84
CA TYR A 562 8.37 -6.10 16.33
C TYR A 562 8.82 -7.03 15.21
N TYR A 563 8.92 -6.54 14.00
CA TYR A 563 9.19 -7.39 12.83
C TYR A 563 10.66 -7.77 12.70
N GLY A 564 11.56 -7.00 13.29
CA GLY A 564 12.99 -7.30 13.36
C GLY A 564 13.89 -6.16 12.85
N ASP A 565 15.20 -6.41 12.89
CA ASP A 565 16.26 -5.45 12.59
C ASP A 565 16.72 -5.49 11.10
N HIS A 566 16.04 -6.21 10.24
CA HIS A 566 16.46 -6.38 8.84
C HIS A 566 16.04 -5.21 7.94
N VAL A 567 16.81 -5.01 6.89
CA VAL A 567 16.51 -4.10 5.79
C VAL A 567 16.73 -4.89 4.48
N PRO A 568 15.81 -4.84 3.51
CA PRO A 568 14.51 -4.14 3.49
C PRO A 568 13.56 -4.61 4.58
N ASN A 569 12.76 -3.69 5.12
CA ASN A 569 11.76 -3.97 6.13
C ASN A 569 10.37 -3.74 5.54
N VAL A 570 9.81 -4.79 4.95
CA VAL A 570 8.50 -4.82 4.26
C VAL A 570 7.65 -5.90 4.89
N TYR A 571 6.42 -5.55 5.29
CA TYR A 571 5.53 -6.47 6.00
C TYR A 571 4.58 -7.20 5.07
N PRO A 572 4.24 -8.45 5.39
CA PRO A 572 3.19 -9.17 4.69
C PRO A 572 1.82 -8.54 4.95
N PHE A 573 0.84 -8.89 4.10
CA PHE A 573 -0.55 -8.47 4.30
C PHE A 573 -1.15 -9.05 5.60
N LYS A 574 -2.23 -8.44 6.09
CA LYS A 574 -2.92 -8.85 7.32
C LYS A 574 -3.20 -10.36 7.30
N HIS A 575 -2.96 -11.03 8.45
CA HIS A 575 -3.18 -12.47 8.65
C HIS A 575 -2.31 -13.42 7.80
N SER A 576 -1.28 -12.95 7.12
CA SER A 576 -0.37 -13.84 6.38
C SER A 576 0.59 -14.61 7.30
N ASP A 577 1.88 -14.32 7.29
CA ASP A 577 2.91 -15.14 7.96
C ASP A 577 3.38 -14.59 9.31
N MET A 578 2.64 -13.67 9.93
CA MET A 578 3.03 -13.15 11.24
C MET A 578 2.85 -14.20 12.34
N PRO A 579 3.90 -14.52 13.11
CA PRO A 579 3.78 -15.46 14.22
C PRO A 579 2.71 -15.02 15.22
N GLY A 580 1.68 -15.85 15.41
CA GLY A 580 0.57 -15.54 16.30
C GLY A 580 -0.39 -14.46 15.81
N ALA A 581 -0.29 -14.00 14.55
CA ALA A 581 -1.33 -13.20 13.90
C ALA A 581 -2.55 -14.08 13.72
N MET A 582 -3.59 -13.88 14.53
CA MET A 582 -4.69 -14.82 14.66
C MET A 582 -6.01 -14.10 14.66
N PHE A 583 -6.98 -14.69 13.99
CA PHE A 583 -8.37 -14.24 14.04
C PHE A 583 -8.86 -14.10 15.49
N GLY A 584 -9.46 -12.94 15.77
CA GLY A 584 -10.02 -12.62 17.09
C GLY A 584 -9.25 -11.59 17.90
N PHE A 585 -8.02 -11.28 17.54
CA PHE A 585 -7.25 -10.16 18.07
C PHE A 585 -6.60 -9.40 16.92
N ASP A 586 -6.71 -8.09 16.91
CA ASP A 586 -5.99 -7.29 15.92
C ASP A 586 -4.63 -6.80 16.46
N TYR A 587 -3.79 -6.29 15.57
CA TYR A 587 -2.43 -5.97 15.88
C TYR A 587 -1.94 -4.77 15.07
N ASP A 588 -0.86 -4.16 15.57
CA ASP A 588 0.03 -3.29 14.80
C ASP A 588 1.44 -3.86 14.76
N VAL A 589 2.23 -3.35 13.82
CA VAL A 589 3.65 -3.66 13.70
C VAL A 589 4.45 -2.41 14.05
N THR A 590 5.64 -2.59 14.65
CA THR A 590 6.52 -1.49 15.02
C THR A 590 7.92 -1.67 14.45
N ASP A 591 8.56 -0.56 14.11
CA ASP A 591 9.97 -0.44 13.75
C ASP A 591 10.87 -0.24 14.99
N GLU A 592 12.18 -0.25 14.77
CA GLU A 592 13.16 0.04 15.82
C GLU A 592 13.02 1.47 16.37
N ASN A 593 12.72 2.46 15.52
CA ASN A 593 12.63 3.86 15.92
C ASN A 593 11.53 4.10 16.96
N ILE A 594 10.35 3.50 16.76
CA ILE A 594 9.26 3.58 17.74
C ILE A 594 9.50 2.62 18.91
N LEU A 595 10.04 1.42 18.67
CA LEU A 595 10.38 0.48 19.75
C LEU A 595 11.28 1.15 20.79
N MET A 596 12.28 1.92 20.37
CA MET A 596 13.16 2.67 21.28
C MET A 596 12.44 3.74 22.10
N LYS A 597 11.25 4.21 21.68
CA LYS A 597 10.42 5.23 22.36
C LYS A 597 9.28 4.62 23.17
N LEU A 598 9.04 3.31 23.13
CA LEU A 598 7.97 2.66 23.88
C LEU A 598 8.12 2.91 25.39
N GLY A 599 6.99 3.00 26.07
CA GLY A 599 6.89 3.03 27.53
C GLY A 599 6.00 1.90 28.06
N VAL A 600 5.90 1.81 29.38
CA VAL A 600 5.00 0.87 30.06
C VAL A 600 4.11 1.65 31.04
N LYS A 601 2.79 1.40 30.96
CA LYS A 601 1.82 1.95 31.91
C LYS A 601 0.81 0.88 32.30
N ASP A 602 0.74 0.57 33.61
CA ASP A 602 -0.17 -0.44 34.17
C ASP A 602 0.00 -1.84 33.55
N GLY A 603 1.23 -2.17 33.09
CA GLY A 603 1.57 -3.42 32.43
C GLY A 603 1.33 -3.40 30.89
N ASP A 604 0.63 -2.42 30.37
CA ASP A 604 0.43 -2.21 28.93
C ASP A 604 1.63 -1.50 28.31
N ILE A 605 1.97 -1.85 27.10
CA ILE A 605 2.96 -1.19 26.27
C ILE A 605 2.32 0.03 25.65
N VAL A 606 2.99 1.19 25.72
CA VAL A 606 2.46 2.47 25.24
C VAL A 606 3.39 3.05 24.18
N VAL A 607 2.84 3.36 23.00
CA VAL A 607 3.55 4.12 21.95
C VAL A 607 3.48 5.64 22.22
N PRO A 608 4.35 6.45 21.61
CA PRO A 608 4.36 7.90 21.83
C PRO A 608 3.01 8.60 21.63
N GLY A 609 2.20 8.14 20.69
CA GLY A 609 0.84 8.64 20.44
C GLY A 609 -0.22 8.21 21.46
N GLY A 610 0.16 7.49 22.53
CA GLY A 610 -0.70 7.10 23.66
C GLY A 610 -1.50 5.81 23.46
N ARG A 611 -1.44 5.15 22.31
CA ARG A 611 -2.07 3.84 22.09
C ARG A 611 -1.41 2.79 22.97
N LYS A 612 -2.20 1.79 23.36
CA LYS A 612 -1.79 0.74 24.29
C LYS A 612 -1.93 -0.65 23.67
N TYR A 613 -0.97 -1.51 23.99
CA TYR A 613 -0.97 -2.93 23.60
C TYR A 613 -0.70 -3.80 24.81
N LYS A 614 -1.29 -4.99 24.85
CA LYS A 614 -1.16 -5.93 25.96
C LYS A 614 0.15 -6.71 25.94
N VAL A 615 0.71 -6.90 24.74
CA VAL A 615 1.90 -7.72 24.53
C VAL A 615 2.73 -7.25 23.36
N LEU A 616 4.06 -7.29 23.52
CA LEU A 616 5.03 -7.11 22.42
C LEU A 616 5.49 -8.49 21.96
N VAL A 617 5.34 -8.77 20.67
CA VAL A 617 5.77 -10.02 20.06
C VAL A 617 7.02 -9.78 19.23
N LEU A 618 8.07 -10.54 19.48
CA LEU A 618 9.32 -10.50 18.73
C LEU A 618 9.23 -11.39 17.48
N PRO A 619 10.10 -11.17 16.49
CA PRO A 619 10.15 -12.04 15.31
C PRO A 619 10.56 -13.47 15.70
N ASP A 620 10.17 -14.44 14.87
CA ASP A 620 10.45 -15.86 15.07
C ASP A 620 11.91 -16.26 14.78
N HIS A 621 12.67 -15.41 14.10
CA HIS A 621 14.13 -15.59 13.94
C HIS A 621 14.86 -15.20 15.23
N ARG A 622 16.04 -15.77 15.45
CA ARG A 622 16.80 -15.64 16.71
C ARG A 622 17.93 -14.62 16.62
N ILE A 623 17.67 -13.50 15.93
CA ILE A 623 18.65 -12.44 15.67
C ILE A 623 18.05 -11.09 16.10
N LEU A 624 18.73 -10.37 16.99
CA LEU A 624 18.32 -9.03 17.45
C LEU A 624 19.55 -8.14 17.58
N SER A 625 19.36 -6.83 17.50
CA SER A 625 20.39 -5.86 17.80
C SER A 625 20.57 -5.67 19.33
N LEU A 626 21.77 -5.31 19.75
CA LEU A 626 22.06 -5.00 21.16
C LEU A 626 21.25 -3.80 21.67
N PRO A 627 21.04 -2.69 20.91
CA PRO A 627 20.18 -1.60 21.32
C PRO A 627 18.73 -2.06 21.57
N VAL A 628 18.15 -2.85 20.70
CA VAL A 628 16.80 -3.42 20.89
C VAL A 628 16.74 -4.28 22.15
N LEU A 629 17.73 -5.15 22.35
CA LEU A 629 17.78 -6.01 23.54
C LEU A 629 17.87 -5.22 24.85
N LYS A 630 18.64 -4.11 24.88
CA LYS A 630 18.68 -3.16 26.01
C LYS A 630 17.31 -2.53 26.28
N LYS A 631 16.62 -2.14 25.22
CA LYS A 631 15.28 -1.56 25.34
C LYS A 631 14.26 -2.59 25.87
N LEU A 632 14.33 -3.84 25.40
CA LEU A 632 13.50 -4.92 25.94
C LEU A 632 13.74 -5.15 27.42
N GLU A 633 15.02 -5.09 27.87
CA GLU A 633 15.35 -5.20 29.31
C GLU A 633 14.63 -4.12 30.13
N MET A 634 14.67 -2.88 29.68
CA MET A 634 13.99 -1.78 30.34
C MET A 634 12.46 -1.98 30.39
N LEU A 635 11.85 -2.33 29.25
CA LEU A 635 10.40 -2.53 29.15
C LEU A 635 9.92 -3.68 30.07
N VAL A 636 10.60 -4.83 30.04
CA VAL A 636 10.25 -5.97 30.90
C VAL A 636 10.42 -5.62 32.36
N LYS A 637 11.51 -4.94 32.73
CA LYS A 637 11.75 -4.49 34.10
C LYS A 637 10.62 -3.61 34.63
N GLU A 638 10.05 -2.75 33.77
CA GLU A 638 8.94 -1.85 34.10
C GLU A 638 7.59 -2.55 34.15
N GLY A 639 7.43 -3.71 33.54
CA GLY A 639 6.19 -4.49 33.62
C GLY A 639 5.63 -4.98 32.28
N ALA A 640 6.33 -4.75 31.15
CA ALA A 640 5.89 -5.23 29.87
C ALA A 640 5.87 -6.77 29.78
N SER A 641 4.93 -7.28 28.99
CA SER A 641 4.90 -8.67 28.54
C SER A 641 5.51 -8.76 27.14
N VAL A 642 6.54 -9.61 26.99
CA VAL A 642 7.25 -9.86 25.74
C VAL A 642 7.13 -11.33 25.37
N LEU A 643 6.77 -11.60 24.11
CA LEU A 643 6.73 -12.94 23.53
C LEU A 643 7.79 -13.08 22.46
N GLY A 644 8.54 -14.17 22.47
CA GLY A 644 9.47 -14.48 21.38
C GLY A 644 10.57 -15.45 21.77
N PRO A 645 11.22 -16.08 20.78
CA PRO A 645 12.28 -17.04 21.00
C PRO A 645 13.51 -16.37 21.62
N LYS A 646 14.32 -17.16 22.37
CA LYS A 646 15.61 -16.68 22.89
C LYS A 646 16.54 -16.31 21.75
N PRO A 647 17.03 -15.05 21.66
CA PRO A 647 18.00 -14.64 20.64
C PRO A 647 19.32 -15.42 20.77
N GLN A 648 19.96 -15.70 19.64
CA GLN A 648 21.23 -16.44 19.57
C GLN A 648 22.40 -15.61 19.05
N LYS A 649 22.08 -14.63 18.16
CA LYS A 649 23.09 -13.79 17.48
C LYS A 649 22.71 -12.32 17.55
N ALA A 650 23.71 -11.46 17.65
CA ALA A 650 23.52 -10.05 17.35
C ALA A 650 23.50 -9.83 15.83
N VAL A 651 22.62 -8.94 15.34
CA VAL A 651 22.52 -8.62 13.92
C VAL A 651 23.65 -7.72 13.44
N SER A 652 24.32 -7.00 14.35
CA SER A 652 25.26 -5.91 14.08
C SER A 652 26.62 -6.16 14.72
N LEU A 653 27.67 -5.57 14.17
CA LEU A 653 29.00 -5.51 14.78
C LEU A 653 29.16 -4.39 15.81
N PHE A 654 28.09 -3.65 16.09
CA PHE A 654 28.08 -2.54 17.05
C PHE A 654 28.62 -2.94 18.41
N GLY A 655 29.60 -2.16 18.93
CA GLY A 655 30.22 -2.39 20.24
C GLY A 655 31.30 -3.46 20.27
N GLY A 656 31.58 -4.17 19.16
CA GLY A 656 32.62 -5.18 19.05
C GLY A 656 32.49 -6.28 20.11
N GLU A 657 33.62 -6.83 20.63
CA GLU A 657 33.63 -7.92 21.64
C GLU A 657 32.89 -7.57 22.92
N LYS A 658 32.98 -6.31 23.38
CA LYS A 658 32.26 -5.87 24.59
C LYS A 658 30.76 -5.89 24.36
N GLY A 659 30.30 -5.48 23.16
CA GLY A 659 28.90 -5.54 22.76
C GLY A 659 28.40 -6.98 22.71
N ALA A 660 29.15 -7.89 22.14
CA ALA A 660 28.82 -9.32 22.11
C ALA A 660 28.69 -9.95 23.50
N ALA A 661 29.58 -9.62 24.43
CA ALA A 661 29.51 -10.08 25.81
C ALA A 661 28.27 -9.51 26.55
N GLU A 662 27.97 -8.24 26.33
CA GLU A 662 26.77 -7.59 26.90
C GLU A 662 25.50 -8.21 26.34
N PHE A 663 25.42 -8.45 25.04
CA PHE A 663 24.32 -9.12 24.37
C PHE A 663 24.02 -10.46 25.03
N LYS A 664 25.02 -11.33 25.18
CA LYS A 664 24.87 -12.63 25.83
C LYS A 664 24.33 -12.51 27.25
N LYS A 665 24.88 -11.57 28.03
CA LYS A 665 24.44 -11.31 29.41
C LYS A 665 22.96 -10.93 29.48
N LEU A 666 22.52 -10.04 28.61
CA LEU A 666 21.12 -9.59 28.57
C LEU A 666 20.17 -10.68 28.10
N VAL A 667 20.57 -11.48 27.13
CA VAL A 667 19.79 -12.65 26.68
C VAL A 667 19.61 -13.65 27.82
N ASP A 668 20.66 -13.99 28.57
CA ASP A 668 20.57 -14.91 29.70
C ASP A 668 19.77 -14.30 30.86
N LEU A 669 19.79 -13.00 31.06
CA LEU A 669 18.99 -12.31 32.05
C LEU A 669 17.49 -12.39 31.74
N LEU A 670 17.10 -12.14 30.48
CA LEU A 670 15.70 -12.07 30.06
C LEU A 670 15.06 -13.46 29.81
N TRP A 671 15.79 -14.42 29.25
CA TRP A 671 15.25 -15.75 28.93
C TRP A 671 15.72 -16.84 29.90
N GLY A 672 16.70 -16.56 30.79
CA GLY A 672 17.37 -17.58 31.59
C GLY A 672 18.46 -18.30 30.82
N THR A 673 19.33 -19.03 31.60
CA THR A 673 20.48 -19.76 31.01
C THR A 673 20.07 -21.08 30.37
N THR A 674 19.04 -21.74 30.93
CA THR A 674 18.53 -23.03 30.43
C THR A 674 17.05 -22.86 30.11
N ILE A 675 16.65 -23.10 28.84
CA ILE A 675 15.26 -22.97 28.42
C ILE A 675 14.74 -24.25 27.77
N GLY A 676 13.47 -24.58 28.07
CA GLY A 676 12.70 -25.58 27.32
C GLY A 676 12.13 -25.05 26.00
N THR A 677 11.34 -25.86 25.31
CA THR A 677 10.61 -25.46 24.07
C THR A 677 9.57 -24.40 24.35
N THR A 678 8.94 -24.42 25.50
CA THR A 678 8.00 -23.44 26.02
C THR A 678 8.44 -22.98 27.40
N GLY A 679 8.12 -21.75 27.77
CA GLY A 679 8.40 -21.24 29.10
C GLY A 679 8.13 -19.75 29.28
N GLN A 680 8.36 -19.33 30.52
CA GLN A 680 8.26 -17.96 30.95
C GLN A 680 9.36 -17.62 31.94
N ASN A 681 9.94 -16.44 31.85
CA ASN A 681 10.87 -15.89 32.81
C ASN A 681 10.37 -14.52 33.30
N GLN A 682 10.38 -14.30 34.59
CA GLN A 682 10.04 -13.04 35.20
C GLN A 682 11.31 -12.21 35.39
N TYR A 683 11.26 -10.93 34.95
CA TYR A 683 12.32 -9.95 35.23
C TYR A 683 11.71 -8.61 35.60
N GLY A 684 12.07 -8.10 36.77
CA GLY A 684 11.41 -6.89 37.30
C GLY A 684 9.92 -7.16 37.55
N LYS A 685 9.07 -6.33 36.98
CA LYS A 685 7.60 -6.44 37.07
C LYS A 685 6.98 -7.19 35.89
N GLY A 686 7.73 -7.44 34.81
CA GLY A 686 7.23 -8.01 33.57
C GLY A 686 7.72 -9.43 33.33
N PHE A 687 7.41 -9.92 32.13
CA PHE A 687 7.65 -11.32 31.74
C PHE A 687 8.18 -11.40 30.32
N VAL A 688 9.06 -12.38 30.09
CA VAL A 688 9.40 -12.87 28.76
C VAL A 688 8.87 -14.30 28.63
N SER A 689 8.07 -14.56 27.61
CA SER A 689 7.48 -15.88 27.35
C SER A 689 7.86 -16.37 25.96
N TRP A 690 7.96 -17.68 25.77
CA TRP A 690 8.30 -18.30 24.49
C TRP A 690 7.58 -19.61 24.27
N GLY A 691 7.46 -20.03 22.99
CA GLY A 691 6.84 -21.30 22.61
C GLY A 691 5.31 -21.32 22.71
N ILE A 692 4.69 -20.16 22.88
CA ILE A 692 3.24 -19.97 22.84
C ILE A 692 2.89 -18.83 21.87
N THR A 693 1.69 -18.86 21.33
CA THR A 693 1.18 -17.80 20.45
C THR A 693 0.67 -16.59 21.25
N ALA A 694 0.54 -15.44 20.61
CA ALA A 694 -0.03 -14.24 21.24
C ALA A 694 -1.48 -14.49 21.71
N LYS A 695 -2.29 -15.22 20.93
CA LYS A 695 -3.68 -15.59 21.29
C LYS A 695 -3.70 -16.45 22.54
N GLU A 696 -2.89 -17.53 22.61
CA GLU A 696 -2.79 -18.38 23.80
C GLU A 696 -2.35 -17.58 25.03
N TYR A 697 -1.37 -16.69 24.86
CA TYR A 697 -0.91 -15.82 25.91
C TYR A 697 -2.03 -14.91 26.44
N LEU A 698 -2.73 -14.17 25.55
CA LEU A 698 -3.82 -13.26 25.91
C LEU A 698 -4.97 -14.01 26.60
N LEU A 699 -5.37 -15.15 26.08
CA LEU A 699 -6.41 -15.99 26.69
C LEU A 699 -6.01 -16.49 28.09
N SER A 700 -4.73 -16.85 28.29
CA SER A 700 -4.21 -17.25 29.61
C SER A 700 -4.23 -16.12 30.64
N ARG A 701 -4.30 -14.86 30.17
CA ARG A 701 -4.44 -13.64 30.98
C ARG A 701 -5.89 -13.16 31.12
N ASN A 702 -6.86 -13.99 30.75
CA ASN A 702 -8.29 -13.66 30.74
C ASN A 702 -8.65 -12.48 29.83
N GLN A 703 -7.84 -12.19 28.81
CA GLN A 703 -8.19 -11.22 27.77
C GLN A 703 -9.09 -11.93 26.77
N PRO A 704 -10.39 -11.61 26.68
CA PRO A 704 -11.26 -12.23 25.70
C PRO A 704 -10.94 -11.75 24.28
N VAL A 705 -11.24 -12.59 23.28
CA VAL A 705 -11.14 -12.20 21.88
C VAL A 705 -12.00 -10.97 21.61
N ASP A 706 -11.51 -10.08 20.75
CA ASP A 706 -12.20 -8.84 20.39
C ASP A 706 -13.39 -9.09 19.45
N PHE A 707 -13.20 -10.00 18.47
CA PHE A 707 -14.21 -10.45 17.54
C PHE A 707 -14.10 -11.95 17.28
N ALA A 708 -15.23 -12.63 17.10
CA ALA A 708 -15.27 -14.02 16.67
C ALA A 708 -16.56 -14.31 15.92
N VAL A 709 -16.56 -15.34 15.09
CA VAL A 709 -17.77 -15.93 14.50
C VAL A 709 -17.98 -17.29 15.17
N GLU A 710 -19.14 -17.53 15.80
CA GLU A 710 -19.39 -18.79 16.48
C GLU A 710 -19.35 -19.96 15.49
N GLY A 711 -18.53 -20.97 15.82
CA GLY A 711 -18.40 -22.17 14.99
C GLY A 711 -17.50 -22.00 13.75
N ASN A 712 -16.90 -20.81 13.53
CA ASN A 712 -15.97 -20.59 12.42
C ASN A 712 -14.75 -19.77 12.86
N ASP A 713 -13.58 -20.40 12.85
CA ASP A 713 -12.28 -19.76 13.14
C ASP A 713 -11.51 -19.39 11.85
N SER A 714 -12.17 -19.44 10.68
CA SER A 714 -11.52 -19.13 9.40
C SER A 714 -11.27 -17.64 9.24
N LYS A 715 -9.99 -17.27 9.18
CA LYS A 715 -9.56 -15.90 8.87
C LYS A 715 -9.68 -15.54 7.37
N THR A 716 -10.03 -16.49 6.53
CA THR A 716 -10.20 -16.30 5.09
C THR A 716 -11.65 -16.03 4.71
N ASP A 717 -12.61 -16.40 5.57
CA ASP A 717 -14.03 -16.25 5.28
C ASP A 717 -14.58 -14.92 5.79
N PHE A 718 -14.03 -14.43 6.91
CA PHE A 718 -14.43 -13.16 7.53
C PHE A 718 -13.21 -12.36 7.96
N ASP A 719 -13.34 -11.04 7.88
CA ASP A 719 -12.39 -10.13 8.51
C ASP A 719 -13.13 -8.98 9.19
N TYR A 720 -12.44 -8.27 10.06
CA TYR A 720 -13.00 -7.16 10.80
C TYR A 720 -11.94 -6.10 11.13
N ILE A 721 -12.43 -4.93 11.48
CA ILE A 721 -11.65 -3.91 12.18
C ILE A 721 -12.51 -3.26 13.25
N HIS A 722 -11.90 -2.94 14.39
CA HIS A 722 -12.56 -2.31 15.53
C HIS A 722 -12.02 -0.92 15.78
N TYR A 723 -12.91 0.05 15.85
CA TYR A 723 -12.63 1.42 16.23
C TYR A 723 -13.39 1.83 17.47
N VAL A 724 -12.84 2.81 18.20
CA VAL A 724 -13.55 3.55 19.25
C VAL A 724 -13.64 5.01 18.82
N ILE A 725 -14.85 5.56 18.83
CA ILE A 725 -15.18 6.95 18.50
C ILE A 725 -15.91 7.50 19.72
N ASP A 726 -15.26 8.43 20.44
CA ASP A 726 -15.74 8.89 21.75
C ASP A 726 -15.90 7.70 22.73
N ASP A 727 -17.13 7.31 23.10
CA ASP A 727 -17.40 6.08 23.88
C ASP A 727 -18.12 4.99 23.07
N ALA A 728 -18.31 5.18 21.76
CA ALA A 728 -18.92 4.20 20.87
C ALA A 728 -17.89 3.19 20.37
N HIS A 729 -18.23 1.91 20.43
CA HIS A 729 -17.47 0.84 19.77
C HIS A 729 -18.04 0.60 18.37
N VAL A 730 -17.22 0.67 17.36
CA VAL A 730 -17.58 0.58 15.94
C VAL A 730 -16.79 -0.56 15.30
N TYR A 731 -17.49 -1.64 14.95
CA TYR A 731 -16.91 -2.77 14.24
C TYR A 731 -17.37 -2.75 12.78
N PHE A 732 -16.43 -2.82 11.84
CA PHE A 732 -16.70 -3.16 10.45
C PHE A 732 -16.47 -4.65 10.28
N VAL A 733 -17.48 -5.39 9.86
CA VAL A 733 -17.43 -6.84 9.64
C VAL A 733 -17.63 -7.11 8.17
N SER A 734 -16.74 -7.85 7.54
CA SER A 734 -16.76 -8.16 6.11
C SER A 734 -16.75 -9.67 5.85
N ASN A 735 -17.66 -10.12 4.98
CA ASN A 735 -17.65 -11.44 4.37
C ASN A 735 -16.65 -11.44 3.20
N GLN A 736 -15.61 -12.25 3.30
CA GLN A 736 -14.54 -12.36 2.30
C GLN A 736 -14.81 -13.44 1.23
N THR A 737 -16.05 -13.99 1.19
CA THR A 737 -16.44 -15.07 0.28
C THR A 737 -17.48 -14.65 -0.74
N THR A 738 -17.59 -15.40 -1.82
CA THR A 738 -18.64 -15.26 -2.86
C THR A 738 -20.00 -15.84 -2.47
N GLU A 739 -20.11 -16.35 -1.23
CA GLU A 739 -21.33 -16.99 -0.72
C GLU A 739 -22.03 -16.10 0.29
N ARG A 740 -23.36 -16.16 0.30
CA ARG A 740 -24.18 -15.54 1.37
C ARG A 740 -23.98 -16.30 2.67
N GLN A 741 -23.63 -15.59 3.75
CA GLN A 741 -23.32 -16.15 5.06
C GLN A 741 -24.34 -15.69 6.12
N LYS A 742 -24.82 -16.62 6.94
CA LYS A 742 -25.53 -16.32 8.18
C LYS A 742 -24.60 -16.67 9.34
N ILE A 743 -24.28 -15.71 10.18
CA ILE A 743 -23.27 -15.86 11.24
C ILE A 743 -23.79 -15.32 12.57
N ASP A 744 -23.31 -15.92 13.65
CA ASP A 744 -23.43 -15.38 15.00
C ASP A 744 -22.11 -14.65 15.33
N ALA A 745 -22.12 -13.32 15.11
CA ALA A 745 -20.96 -12.46 15.30
C ALA A 745 -20.82 -12.07 16.78
N CYS A 746 -19.71 -12.42 17.40
CA CYS A 746 -19.43 -12.21 18.82
C CYS A 746 -18.47 -11.04 19.01
N PHE A 747 -18.87 -10.03 19.77
CA PHE A 747 -18.13 -8.79 20.02
C PHE A 747 -17.73 -8.67 21.50
N ARG A 748 -16.51 -8.16 21.78
CA ARG A 748 -16.01 -7.89 23.14
C ARG A 748 -16.63 -6.61 23.74
N VAL A 749 -17.93 -6.53 23.73
CA VAL A 749 -18.73 -5.41 24.23
C VAL A 749 -19.94 -5.96 24.97
N SER A 750 -20.28 -5.36 26.11
CA SER A 750 -21.52 -5.70 26.84
C SER A 750 -22.11 -4.47 27.51
N GLY A 751 -23.42 -4.50 27.83
CA GLY A 751 -24.14 -3.37 28.43
C GLY A 751 -24.45 -2.23 27.46
N LEU A 752 -24.27 -2.45 26.14
CA LEU A 752 -24.59 -1.49 25.11
C LEU A 752 -25.54 -2.10 24.06
N GLN A 753 -26.47 -1.29 23.55
CA GLN A 753 -27.39 -1.69 22.47
C GLN A 753 -26.63 -1.77 21.15
N PRO A 754 -26.62 -2.92 20.44
CA PRO A 754 -26.06 -2.98 19.10
C PRO A 754 -26.95 -2.26 18.09
N GLU A 755 -26.34 -1.49 17.21
CA GLU A 755 -26.94 -0.90 16.02
C GLU A 755 -26.28 -1.46 14.76
N LEU A 756 -27.03 -1.61 13.68
CA LEU A 756 -26.56 -2.04 12.37
C LEU A 756 -26.58 -0.84 11.42
N TRP A 757 -25.41 -0.45 10.95
CA TRP A 757 -25.22 0.67 10.04
C TRP A 757 -24.82 0.12 8.67
N ASN A 758 -25.71 0.24 7.69
CA ASN A 758 -25.51 -0.29 6.34
C ASN A 758 -24.88 0.78 5.44
N ALA A 759 -23.59 0.64 5.12
CA ALA A 759 -22.89 1.61 4.28
C ALA A 759 -23.37 1.63 2.81
N LEU A 760 -24.02 0.57 2.31
CA LEU A 760 -24.58 0.55 0.95
C LEU A 760 -25.76 1.53 0.83
N THR A 761 -26.61 1.60 1.85
CA THR A 761 -27.86 2.37 1.82
C THR A 761 -27.83 3.64 2.68
N GLY A 762 -26.92 3.73 3.65
CA GLY A 762 -26.91 4.75 4.70
C GLY A 762 -27.95 4.49 5.81
N GLU A 763 -28.61 3.33 5.80
CA GLU A 763 -29.60 2.96 6.83
C GLU A 763 -28.92 2.67 8.17
N ILE A 764 -29.54 3.17 9.24
CA ILE A 764 -29.15 2.90 10.63
C ILE A 764 -30.37 2.31 11.34
N ARG A 765 -30.22 1.17 12.02
CA ARG A 765 -31.27 0.54 12.80
C ARG A 765 -30.75 -0.15 14.06
N GLU A 766 -31.51 -0.18 15.13
CA GLU A 766 -31.19 -1.00 16.31
C GLU A 766 -31.28 -2.49 15.93
N ALA A 767 -30.33 -3.31 16.37
CA ALA A 767 -30.43 -4.75 16.25
C ALA A 767 -31.53 -5.29 17.16
N GLY A 768 -32.52 -5.97 16.56
CA GLY A 768 -33.65 -6.58 17.28
C GLY A 768 -33.30 -7.95 17.85
N ALA A 769 -32.32 -8.62 17.30
CA ALA A 769 -31.78 -9.90 17.74
C ALA A 769 -30.36 -9.74 18.25
N PHE A 770 -30.10 -10.05 19.52
CA PHE A 770 -28.80 -10.14 20.13
C PHE A 770 -28.87 -10.86 21.47
N THR A 771 -27.74 -11.43 21.89
CA THR A 771 -27.60 -12.02 23.23
C THR A 771 -26.36 -11.45 23.91
N GLN A 772 -26.48 -11.18 25.23
CA GLN A 772 -25.36 -10.75 26.06
C GLN A 772 -24.99 -11.89 27.03
N LYS A 773 -23.69 -12.25 27.07
CA LYS A 773 -23.17 -13.26 27.97
C LYS A 773 -21.66 -13.06 28.19
N ASP A 774 -21.19 -13.22 29.41
CA ASP A 774 -19.76 -13.22 29.76
C ASP A 774 -19.00 -12.00 29.22
N GLU A 775 -19.57 -10.80 29.42
CA GLU A 775 -19.02 -9.51 28.92
C GLU A 775 -18.92 -9.38 27.40
N LYS A 776 -19.65 -10.18 26.66
CA LYS A 776 -19.73 -10.16 25.19
C LYS A 776 -21.16 -9.99 24.72
N THR A 777 -21.31 -9.50 23.51
CA THR A 777 -22.58 -9.46 22.79
C THR A 777 -22.47 -10.27 21.52
N VAL A 778 -23.39 -11.20 21.30
CA VAL A 778 -23.53 -11.96 20.05
C VAL A 778 -24.66 -11.35 19.26
N VAL A 779 -24.42 -11.01 18.00
CA VAL A 779 -25.38 -10.43 17.06
C VAL A 779 -25.49 -11.32 15.83
N PRO A 780 -26.65 -11.93 15.56
CA PRO A 780 -26.89 -12.63 14.31
C PRO A 780 -26.82 -11.65 13.12
N LEU A 781 -26.00 -11.95 12.13
CA LEU A 781 -25.84 -11.16 10.90
C LEU A 781 -26.06 -12.03 9.67
N THR A 782 -26.68 -11.44 8.64
CA THR A 782 -26.70 -12.01 7.30
C THR A 782 -25.87 -11.13 6.39
N LEU A 783 -24.76 -11.67 5.88
CA LEU A 783 -23.85 -10.99 4.96
C LEU A 783 -23.98 -11.62 3.58
N GLU A 784 -24.31 -10.80 2.59
CA GLU A 784 -24.37 -11.19 1.19
C GLU A 784 -22.94 -11.50 0.65
N PRO A 785 -22.76 -12.05 -0.57
CA PRO A 785 -21.45 -12.24 -1.18
C PRO A 785 -20.60 -10.96 -1.15
N TYR A 786 -19.41 -11.03 -0.57
CA TYR A 786 -18.57 -9.85 -0.27
C TYR A 786 -19.34 -8.72 0.43
N GLY A 787 -20.35 -9.06 1.20
CA GLY A 787 -21.16 -8.11 1.99
C GLY A 787 -20.43 -7.67 3.25
N SER A 788 -20.74 -6.46 3.70
CA SER A 788 -20.17 -5.90 4.94
C SER A 788 -21.19 -5.11 5.71
N MET A 789 -20.97 -4.96 7.02
CA MET A 789 -21.85 -4.27 7.93
C MET A 789 -21.07 -3.61 9.06
N PHE A 790 -21.40 -2.38 9.41
CA PHE A 790 -20.97 -1.83 10.68
C PHE A 790 -21.91 -2.28 11.81
N VAL A 791 -21.30 -2.74 12.90
CA VAL A 791 -22.01 -3.02 14.16
C VAL A 791 -21.52 -2.02 15.20
N VAL A 792 -22.42 -1.13 15.63
CA VAL A 792 -22.08 0.02 16.47
C VAL A 792 -22.73 -0.14 17.84
N PHE A 793 -21.96 0.06 18.89
CA PHE A 793 -22.39 -0.04 20.27
C PHE A 793 -22.15 1.28 20.99
N HIS A 794 -23.21 1.98 21.38
CA HIS A 794 -23.10 3.26 22.12
C HIS A 794 -24.11 3.39 23.27
N LYS A 795 -25.39 3.16 22.98
CA LYS A 795 -26.49 3.38 23.93
C LYS A 795 -26.45 2.37 25.07
N LYS A 796 -26.32 2.83 26.31
CA LYS A 796 -26.28 1.97 27.49
C LYS A 796 -27.60 1.22 27.69
N ILE A 797 -27.50 -0.08 27.96
CA ILE A 797 -28.62 -0.98 28.31
C ILE A 797 -28.24 -1.87 29.48
N ASP A 798 -29.23 -2.55 30.10
CA ASP A 798 -28.96 -3.57 31.12
C ASP A 798 -28.15 -4.72 30.50
N ARG A 799 -27.13 -5.21 31.22
CA ARG A 799 -26.29 -6.33 30.77
C ARG A 799 -27.02 -7.65 30.61
N ASN A 800 -28.19 -7.78 31.24
CA ASN A 800 -29.06 -8.95 31.09
C ASN A 800 -30.12 -8.79 29.97
N LYS A 801 -30.21 -7.59 29.35
CA LYS A 801 -31.13 -7.37 28.23
C LYS A 801 -30.73 -8.23 27.05
N GLN A 802 -31.69 -8.92 26.47
CA GLN A 802 -31.57 -9.69 25.26
C GLN A 802 -32.43 -9.07 24.15
N GLY A 803 -32.09 -9.35 22.90
CA GLY A 803 -32.93 -8.99 21.77
C GLY A 803 -34.25 -9.78 21.80
N ALA A 804 -35.28 -9.16 21.28
CA ALA A 804 -36.62 -9.73 21.26
C ALA A 804 -36.94 -10.52 19.97
N LYS A 805 -36.11 -10.37 18.92
CA LYS A 805 -36.29 -11.01 17.60
C LYS A 805 -35.36 -12.24 17.47
N ALA A 806 -35.74 -13.15 16.56
CA ALA A 806 -34.91 -14.32 16.24
C ALA A 806 -33.75 -13.98 15.29
N GLY A 807 -33.91 -12.94 14.43
CA GLY A 807 -32.90 -12.49 13.48
C GLY A 807 -33.00 -10.99 13.22
N ASN A 808 -31.92 -10.44 12.62
CA ASN A 808 -31.83 -9.01 12.29
C ASN A 808 -32.19 -8.69 10.85
N ASP A 809 -32.12 -9.67 9.96
CA ASP A 809 -32.38 -9.51 8.53
C ASP A 809 -33.53 -10.40 8.08
N PRO A 810 -34.39 -9.96 7.15
CA PRO A 810 -35.45 -10.80 6.62
C PRO A 810 -34.86 -11.90 5.72
N ASP A 811 -35.57 -13.00 5.64
CA ASP A 811 -35.42 -13.95 4.55
C ASP A 811 -36.29 -13.50 3.36
N TYR A 812 -35.97 -14.00 2.16
CA TYR A 812 -36.63 -13.59 0.92
C TYR A 812 -37.24 -14.81 0.23
N GLU A 813 -38.54 -14.79 0.02
CA GLU A 813 -39.26 -15.85 -0.70
C GLU A 813 -39.59 -15.38 -2.10
N ILE A 814 -39.31 -16.20 -3.11
CA ILE A 814 -39.66 -15.90 -4.50
C ILE A 814 -41.18 -16.10 -4.68
N LEU A 815 -41.86 -15.04 -5.08
CA LEU A 815 -43.25 -15.07 -5.41
C LEU A 815 -43.51 -15.31 -6.89
N GLN A 816 -42.67 -14.71 -7.73
CA GLN A 816 -42.79 -14.78 -9.19
C GLN A 816 -41.48 -14.62 -9.91
N THR A 817 -41.22 -15.44 -10.92
CA THR A 817 -40.14 -15.23 -11.91
C THR A 817 -40.70 -14.51 -13.12
N LEU A 818 -39.99 -13.51 -13.63
CA LEU A 818 -40.40 -12.76 -14.82
C LEU A 818 -39.87 -13.44 -16.10
N ASP A 819 -40.44 -14.62 -16.40
CA ASP A 819 -40.06 -15.43 -17.56
C ASP A 819 -40.56 -14.85 -18.90
N GLY A 820 -40.00 -15.37 -20.02
CA GLY A 820 -40.38 -15.02 -21.38
C GLY A 820 -39.70 -13.75 -21.91
N ALA A 821 -40.19 -13.27 -23.04
CA ALA A 821 -39.53 -12.27 -23.85
C ALA A 821 -39.38 -10.90 -23.18
N TRP A 822 -38.26 -10.27 -23.46
CA TRP A 822 -37.92 -8.91 -23.14
C TRP A 822 -37.67 -8.10 -24.40
N THR A 823 -38.16 -6.85 -24.46
CA THR A 823 -37.75 -5.92 -25.50
C THR A 823 -36.53 -5.14 -25.02
N VAL A 824 -35.42 -5.25 -25.75
CA VAL A 824 -34.14 -4.65 -25.39
C VAL A 824 -33.78 -3.59 -26.43
N ASN A 825 -33.48 -2.40 -25.96
CA ASN A 825 -33.08 -1.27 -26.78
C ASN A 825 -31.60 -0.97 -26.53
N PHE A 826 -30.80 -1.01 -27.57
CA PHE A 826 -29.39 -0.64 -27.55
C PHE A 826 -29.23 0.75 -28.20
N ASP A 827 -28.16 1.44 -27.84
CA ASP A 827 -27.88 2.76 -28.41
C ASP A 827 -27.28 2.64 -29.83
N PRO A 828 -27.94 3.17 -30.86
CA PRO A 828 -27.41 3.14 -32.21
C PRO A 828 -26.14 3.99 -32.42
N GLU A 829 -25.90 5.01 -31.60
CA GLU A 829 -24.66 5.81 -31.68
C GLU A 829 -23.43 4.93 -31.40
N TRP A 830 -23.55 3.90 -30.58
CA TRP A 830 -22.51 2.92 -30.29
C TRP A 830 -22.66 1.62 -31.11
N GLY A 831 -23.42 1.66 -32.21
CA GLY A 831 -23.58 0.57 -33.16
C GLY A 831 -24.59 -0.51 -32.77
N GLY A 832 -25.36 -0.29 -31.69
CA GLY A 832 -26.38 -1.24 -31.26
C GLY A 832 -27.66 -1.13 -32.09
N PRO A 833 -28.51 -2.21 -32.16
CA PRO A 833 -29.84 -2.13 -32.78
C PRO A 833 -30.79 -1.32 -31.88
N SER A 834 -31.59 -0.43 -32.45
CA SER A 834 -32.52 0.43 -31.68
C SER A 834 -33.58 -0.37 -30.91
N SER A 835 -33.92 -1.59 -31.35
CA SER A 835 -34.84 -2.49 -30.62
C SER A 835 -34.68 -3.92 -31.10
N VAL A 836 -34.69 -4.87 -30.17
CA VAL A 836 -34.65 -6.30 -30.44
C VAL A 836 -35.46 -7.05 -29.38
N VAL A 837 -36.09 -8.15 -29.74
CA VAL A 837 -36.77 -9.00 -28.76
C VAL A 837 -35.85 -10.15 -28.39
N PHE A 838 -35.53 -10.25 -27.09
CA PHE A 838 -34.85 -11.39 -26.48
C PHE A 838 -35.90 -12.38 -25.97
N PRO A 839 -36.05 -13.56 -26.59
CA PRO A 839 -37.01 -14.58 -26.13
C PRO A 839 -36.71 -15.03 -24.70
N GLU A 840 -35.45 -15.01 -24.30
CA GLU A 840 -34.91 -15.29 -22.98
C GLU A 840 -33.73 -14.37 -22.70
N LEU A 841 -33.40 -14.17 -21.43
CA LEU A 841 -32.23 -13.40 -21.03
C LEU A 841 -30.95 -14.18 -21.35
N ILE A 842 -30.04 -13.56 -22.10
CA ILE A 842 -28.79 -14.17 -22.55
C ILE A 842 -27.63 -13.20 -22.43
N ASP A 843 -26.44 -13.77 -22.35
CA ASP A 843 -25.19 -13.05 -22.50
C ASP A 843 -25.09 -12.46 -23.92
N TRP A 844 -24.87 -11.13 -24.02
CA TRP A 844 -24.77 -10.43 -25.32
C TRP A 844 -23.66 -11.01 -26.20
N THR A 845 -22.56 -11.50 -25.62
CA THR A 845 -21.43 -12.05 -26.38
C THR A 845 -21.80 -13.33 -27.14
N ARG A 846 -22.90 -13.99 -26.75
CA ARG A 846 -23.43 -15.22 -27.42
C ARG A 846 -24.46 -14.90 -28.49
N HIS A 847 -24.88 -13.63 -28.62
CA HIS A 847 -25.87 -13.28 -29.66
C HIS A 847 -25.28 -13.34 -31.07
N SER A 848 -26.08 -13.77 -32.04
CA SER A 848 -25.68 -13.93 -33.45
C SER A 848 -25.47 -12.59 -34.17
N ASP A 849 -26.21 -11.55 -33.77
CA ASP A 849 -26.02 -10.21 -34.29
C ASP A 849 -24.74 -9.56 -33.68
N LYS A 850 -23.78 -9.27 -34.56
CA LYS A 850 -22.52 -8.67 -34.18
C LYS A 850 -22.67 -7.30 -33.52
N ARG A 851 -23.76 -6.57 -33.85
CA ARG A 851 -24.06 -5.27 -33.22
C ARG A 851 -24.39 -5.38 -31.74
N ILE A 852 -24.89 -6.55 -31.30
CA ILE A 852 -25.16 -6.90 -29.91
C ILE A 852 -23.94 -7.56 -29.28
N LYS A 853 -23.34 -8.52 -29.99
CA LYS A 853 -22.19 -9.29 -29.49
C LYS A 853 -21.03 -8.42 -29.04
N TYR A 854 -20.77 -7.32 -29.76
CA TYR A 854 -19.65 -6.39 -29.50
C TYR A 854 -20.15 -5.04 -28.99
N PHE A 855 -21.35 -4.98 -28.40
CA PHE A 855 -21.88 -3.73 -27.89
C PHE A 855 -21.21 -3.34 -26.56
N SER A 856 -20.97 -2.05 -26.39
CA SER A 856 -20.61 -1.42 -25.12
C SER A 856 -21.45 -0.18 -24.90
N GLY A 857 -21.85 0.06 -23.64
CA GLY A 857 -22.76 1.11 -23.23
C GLY A 857 -23.95 0.59 -22.44
N THR A 858 -25.03 1.33 -22.43
CA THR A 858 -26.26 0.98 -21.72
C THR A 858 -27.30 0.35 -22.65
N ALA A 859 -27.83 -0.81 -22.25
CA ALA A 859 -28.98 -1.42 -22.89
C ALA A 859 -30.20 -1.37 -21.99
N VAL A 860 -31.37 -1.02 -22.55
CA VAL A 860 -32.61 -0.81 -21.81
C VAL A 860 -33.56 -1.98 -22.05
N TYR A 861 -33.75 -2.78 -21.03
CA TYR A 861 -34.65 -3.94 -21.01
C TYR A 861 -36.04 -3.53 -20.56
N ASN A 862 -37.05 -3.81 -21.36
CA ASN A 862 -38.42 -3.48 -21.10
C ASN A 862 -39.27 -4.75 -21.03
N LYS A 863 -40.13 -4.87 -20.01
CA LYS A 863 -41.06 -5.98 -19.88
C LYS A 863 -42.33 -5.57 -19.17
N LYS A 864 -43.46 -5.95 -19.79
CA LYS A 864 -44.77 -5.94 -19.16
C LYS A 864 -45.05 -7.30 -18.53
N PHE A 865 -45.60 -7.30 -17.33
CA PHE A 865 -45.93 -8.51 -16.62
C PHE A 865 -47.20 -8.29 -15.75
N THR A 866 -47.91 -9.38 -15.46
CA THR A 866 -49.03 -9.37 -14.55
C THR A 866 -48.65 -10.03 -13.23
N VAL A 867 -48.89 -9.38 -12.10
CA VAL A 867 -48.67 -9.98 -10.80
C VAL A 867 -49.66 -11.15 -10.62
N ASN A 868 -49.12 -12.34 -10.31
CA ASN A 868 -49.87 -13.60 -10.17
C ASN A 868 -50.10 -14.03 -8.73
N PHE A 869 -49.88 -13.12 -7.77
CA PHE A 869 -50.11 -13.33 -6.34
C PHE A 869 -50.92 -12.15 -5.75
N GLU A 870 -51.58 -12.37 -4.62
CA GLU A 870 -52.28 -11.33 -3.90
C GLU A 870 -51.32 -10.45 -3.12
N LYS A 871 -51.34 -9.13 -3.35
CA LYS A 871 -50.46 -8.17 -2.70
C LYS A 871 -50.98 -7.85 -1.28
N ASN A 872 -50.16 -8.13 -0.26
CA ASN A 872 -50.42 -7.72 1.12
C ASN A 872 -49.74 -6.34 1.41
N PRO A 873 -50.52 -5.30 1.77
CA PRO A 873 -49.96 -3.98 2.07
C PRO A 873 -48.96 -3.93 3.22
N ALA A 874 -48.97 -4.93 4.10
CA ALA A 874 -48.01 -5.03 5.21
C ALA A 874 -46.63 -5.59 4.76
N ASN A 875 -46.56 -6.20 3.58
CA ASN A 875 -45.32 -6.83 3.09
C ASN A 875 -44.46 -5.85 2.30
N ARG A 876 -43.20 -6.10 2.32
CA ARG A 876 -42.24 -5.45 1.42
C ARG A 876 -41.87 -6.38 0.26
N TYR A 877 -41.89 -5.83 -0.95
CA TYR A 877 -41.65 -6.55 -2.19
C TYR A 877 -40.37 -6.05 -2.85
N TYR A 878 -39.58 -6.98 -3.39
CA TYR A 878 -38.31 -6.70 -3.98
C TYR A 878 -38.20 -7.28 -5.39
N LEU A 879 -37.49 -6.59 -6.28
CA LEU A 879 -37.03 -7.11 -7.55
C LEU A 879 -35.57 -7.50 -7.40
N GLN A 880 -35.25 -8.76 -7.72
CA GLN A 880 -33.87 -9.26 -7.75
C GLN A 880 -33.48 -9.62 -9.17
N LEU A 881 -32.33 -9.12 -9.64
CA LEU A 881 -31.84 -9.32 -10.99
C LEU A 881 -30.90 -10.54 -11.13
N GLU A 882 -30.49 -11.15 -10.05
CA GLU A 882 -29.58 -12.30 -9.85
C GLU A 882 -28.21 -12.12 -10.52
N ASN A 883 -28.15 -12.00 -11.85
CA ASN A 883 -26.90 -11.87 -12.61
C ASN A 883 -26.94 -10.67 -13.55
N VAL A 884 -26.15 -9.65 -13.23
CA VAL A 884 -25.82 -8.51 -14.07
C VAL A 884 -24.33 -8.57 -14.39
N LYS A 885 -23.94 -8.62 -15.64
CA LYS A 885 -22.58 -8.78 -16.15
C LYS A 885 -22.26 -7.61 -17.09
N ASP A 886 -21.12 -7.27 -17.25
CA ASP A 886 -19.73 -7.28 -17.06
C ASP A 886 -19.35 -6.45 -15.75
N VAL A 887 -19.47 -5.09 -15.78
CA VAL A 887 -19.24 -4.19 -14.64
C VAL A 887 -20.13 -4.52 -13.43
N GLY A 888 -21.29 -5.16 -13.66
CA GLY A 888 -22.22 -5.50 -12.59
C GLY A 888 -23.02 -4.30 -12.09
N ILE A 889 -23.53 -3.43 -13.01
CA ILE A 889 -24.29 -2.24 -12.64
C ILE A 889 -25.58 -2.11 -13.46
N ALA A 890 -26.70 -1.81 -12.78
CA ALA A 890 -27.97 -1.57 -13.45
C ALA A 890 -28.84 -0.56 -12.67
N SER A 891 -29.69 0.20 -13.38
CA SER A 891 -30.78 0.97 -12.78
C SER A 891 -32.13 0.29 -13.01
N VAL A 892 -33.05 0.45 -12.07
CA VAL A 892 -34.36 -0.19 -12.11
C VAL A 892 -35.46 0.86 -11.98
N CYS A 893 -36.44 0.76 -12.87
CA CYS A 893 -37.67 1.57 -12.82
C CYS A 893 -38.88 0.62 -12.91
N ILE A 894 -39.90 0.85 -12.07
CA ILE A 894 -41.16 0.10 -12.09
C ILE A 894 -42.35 1.06 -12.21
N ASN A 895 -43.20 0.87 -13.21
CA ASN A 895 -44.36 1.73 -13.46
C ASN A 895 -44.01 3.23 -13.51
N GLY A 896 -42.85 3.58 -14.08
CA GLY A 896 -42.33 4.94 -14.15
C GLY A 896 -41.72 5.49 -12.88
N LYS A 897 -41.60 4.70 -11.81
CA LYS A 897 -40.92 5.07 -10.57
C LYS A 897 -39.52 4.55 -10.57
N ASP A 898 -38.53 5.44 -10.47
CA ASP A 898 -37.12 5.08 -10.25
C ASP A 898 -36.96 4.35 -8.90
N LYS A 899 -36.29 3.21 -8.92
CA LYS A 899 -35.99 2.37 -7.75
C LYS A 899 -34.53 2.36 -7.37
N GLY A 900 -33.70 3.12 -8.10
CA GLY A 900 -32.30 3.29 -7.86
C GLY A 900 -31.40 2.35 -8.68
N ILE A 901 -30.14 2.33 -8.28
CA ILE A 901 -29.07 1.62 -8.97
C ILE A 901 -28.61 0.47 -8.09
N VAL A 902 -28.44 -0.70 -8.70
CA VAL A 902 -27.79 -1.87 -8.10
C VAL A 902 -26.41 -2.06 -8.72
N TRP A 903 -25.40 -2.33 -7.89
CA TRP A 903 -24.00 -2.50 -8.30
C TRP A 903 -23.29 -3.60 -7.51
N THR A 904 -23.98 -4.23 -6.56
CA THR A 904 -23.44 -5.34 -5.74
C THR A 904 -24.49 -6.42 -5.53
N LYS A 905 -24.06 -7.64 -5.27
CA LYS A 905 -24.96 -8.75 -4.89
C LYS A 905 -25.82 -8.37 -3.67
N PRO A 906 -27.09 -8.82 -3.67
CA PRO A 906 -27.74 -9.72 -4.63
C PRO A 906 -28.41 -8.99 -5.81
N PHE A 907 -28.05 -7.77 -6.16
CA PHE A 907 -28.69 -6.92 -7.19
C PHE A 907 -30.21 -6.80 -6.98
N ARG A 908 -30.61 -6.38 -5.78
CA ARG A 908 -32.00 -6.34 -5.33
C ARG A 908 -32.40 -4.92 -4.94
N VAL A 909 -33.62 -4.50 -5.38
CA VAL A 909 -34.20 -3.21 -5.04
C VAL A 909 -35.59 -3.38 -4.45
N ASP A 910 -35.99 -2.48 -3.54
CA ASP A 910 -37.34 -2.40 -2.98
C ASP A 910 -38.32 -1.78 -4.03
N ILE A 911 -39.31 -2.56 -4.43
CA ILE A 911 -40.35 -2.16 -5.41
C ILE A 911 -41.73 -1.97 -4.78
N THR A 912 -41.84 -2.00 -3.46
CA THR A 912 -43.10 -2.07 -2.70
C THR A 912 -44.10 -0.95 -3.09
N ASP A 913 -43.62 0.30 -3.19
CA ASP A 913 -44.40 1.48 -3.53
C ASP A 913 -44.67 1.65 -5.03
N GLY A 914 -43.95 0.93 -5.87
CA GLY A 914 -44.07 0.92 -7.33
C GLY A 914 -44.92 -0.22 -7.86
N LEU A 915 -44.96 -1.38 -7.19
CA LEU A 915 -45.68 -2.59 -7.62
C LEU A 915 -47.17 -2.44 -7.46
N LYS A 916 -47.95 -2.78 -8.48
CA LYS A 916 -49.41 -2.76 -8.52
C LYS A 916 -49.98 -4.16 -8.64
N GLU A 917 -51.21 -4.34 -8.26
CA GLU A 917 -52.00 -5.52 -8.64
C GLU A 917 -52.31 -5.44 -10.14
N GLY A 918 -52.36 -6.58 -10.83
CA GLY A 918 -52.56 -6.66 -12.27
C GLY A 918 -51.29 -6.31 -13.08
N GLU A 919 -51.48 -5.54 -14.15
CA GLU A 919 -50.42 -5.23 -15.11
C GLU A 919 -49.42 -4.24 -14.56
N ASN A 920 -48.11 -4.56 -14.70
CA ASN A 920 -46.95 -3.75 -14.35
C ASN A 920 -46.02 -3.64 -15.52
N ASP A 921 -45.20 -2.58 -15.50
CA ASP A 921 -44.14 -2.31 -16.45
C ASP A 921 -42.79 -2.18 -15.68
N VAL A 922 -41.83 -2.95 -16.07
CA VAL A 922 -40.47 -2.89 -15.50
C VAL A 922 -39.46 -2.51 -16.58
N VAL A 923 -38.61 -1.55 -16.27
CA VAL A 923 -37.47 -1.12 -17.08
C VAL A 923 -36.18 -1.34 -16.29
N VAL A 924 -35.22 -2.06 -16.90
CA VAL A 924 -33.88 -2.28 -16.33
C VAL A 924 -32.84 -1.78 -17.33
N GLU A 925 -32.05 -0.81 -16.92
CA GLU A 925 -30.92 -0.33 -17.71
C GLU A 925 -29.63 -1.00 -17.25
N VAL A 926 -29.04 -1.84 -18.07
CA VAL A 926 -27.78 -2.53 -17.78
C VAL A 926 -26.65 -1.90 -18.56
N THR A 927 -25.57 -1.63 -17.88
CA THR A 927 -24.39 -1.01 -18.48
C THR A 927 -23.21 -1.96 -18.38
N ASN A 928 -22.54 -2.22 -19.54
CA ASN A 928 -21.26 -2.95 -19.60
C ASN A 928 -20.08 -2.00 -19.88
N SER A 929 -18.87 -2.52 -19.83
CA SER A 929 -17.63 -1.78 -20.05
C SER A 929 -17.35 -1.50 -21.54
N TRP A 930 -16.31 -0.71 -21.84
CA TRP A 930 -15.83 -0.48 -23.21
C TRP A 930 -15.20 -1.70 -23.87
N PHE A 931 -14.82 -2.72 -23.11
CA PHE A 931 -13.99 -3.84 -23.58
C PHE A 931 -14.51 -4.46 -24.87
N ASN A 932 -15.78 -4.88 -24.91
CA ASN A 932 -16.34 -5.59 -26.05
C ASN A 932 -16.44 -4.73 -27.33
N ARG A 933 -16.72 -3.43 -27.18
CA ARG A 933 -16.77 -2.53 -28.35
C ARG A 933 -15.37 -2.24 -28.89
N VAL A 934 -14.40 -1.99 -28.01
CA VAL A 934 -13.00 -1.80 -28.43
C VAL A 934 -12.49 -3.06 -29.13
N ALA A 935 -12.78 -4.26 -28.58
CA ALA A 935 -12.45 -5.53 -29.22
C ALA A 935 -13.08 -5.66 -30.63
N GLY A 936 -14.36 -5.31 -30.76
CA GLY A 936 -15.05 -5.34 -32.04
C GLY A 936 -14.46 -4.38 -33.08
N ASP A 937 -14.05 -3.20 -32.65
CA ASP A 937 -13.43 -2.19 -33.52
C ASP A 937 -12.00 -2.58 -33.89
N GLU A 938 -11.25 -3.20 -33.00
CA GLU A 938 -9.90 -3.71 -33.26
C GLU A 938 -9.92 -4.90 -34.22
N MET A 939 -10.90 -5.79 -34.06
CA MET A 939 -11.11 -6.95 -34.95
C MET A 939 -11.79 -6.57 -36.28
N ALA A 940 -12.12 -5.30 -36.48
CA ALA A 940 -12.80 -4.77 -37.68
C ALA A 940 -14.10 -5.55 -38.03
N VAL A 941 -14.90 -5.90 -37.00
CA VAL A 941 -16.16 -6.67 -37.22
C VAL A 941 -17.27 -5.83 -37.86
N SER A 942 -17.14 -4.50 -37.93
CA SER A 942 -17.99 -3.52 -38.56
C SER A 942 -17.17 -2.61 -39.48
N PRO A 943 -17.72 -2.08 -40.58
CA PRO A 943 -17.06 -1.05 -41.38
C PRO A 943 -16.94 0.31 -40.64
N THR A 944 -17.81 0.53 -39.66
CA THR A 944 -17.76 1.73 -38.79
C THR A 944 -16.96 1.40 -37.54
N LYS A 945 -15.99 2.24 -37.25
CA LYS A 945 -15.27 2.22 -35.99
C LYS A 945 -15.94 3.21 -35.03
N TYR A 946 -16.35 2.72 -33.84
CA TYR A 946 -17.13 3.50 -32.87
C TYR A 946 -16.26 4.07 -31.76
N THR A 947 -15.11 3.43 -31.45
CA THR A 947 -14.22 3.84 -30.36
C THR A 947 -12.90 4.39 -30.87
N GLN A 948 -12.33 5.31 -30.12
CA GLN A 948 -10.96 5.80 -30.31
C GLN A 948 -10.23 5.75 -28.97
N THR A 949 -9.11 5.04 -28.92
CA THR A 949 -8.26 4.88 -27.74
C THR A 949 -6.84 4.48 -28.15
N ASN A 950 -5.87 4.71 -27.24
CA ASN A 950 -4.51 4.20 -27.35
C ASN A 950 -4.43 2.71 -26.95
N ILE A 951 -5.40 2.20 -26.21
CA ILE A 951 -5.42 0.80 -25.73
C ILE A 951 -5.52 -0.18 -26.89
N VAL A 952 -4.76 -1.28 -26.81
CA VAL A 952 -4.70 -2.38 -27.77
C VAL A 952 -4.98 -3.69 -27.02
N LEU A 953 -6.20 -4.22 -27.16
CA LEU A 953 -6.63 -5.45 -26.47
C LEU A 953 -5.97 -6.71 -27.03
N GLY A 954 -5.47 -6.67 -28.27
CA GLY A 954 -4.72 -7.76 -28.89
C GLY A 954 -3.34 -8.02 -28.29
N ASN A 955 -2.96 -7.31 -27.22
CA ASN A 955 -1.72 -7.51 -26.49
C ASN A 955 -1.99 -7.93 -25.04
N ASP A 956 -1.09 -8.77 -24.49
CA ASP A 956 -1.10 -9.10 -23.07
C ASP A 956 -0.49 -7.95 -22.22
N PHE A 957 -0.51 -8.12 -20.90
CA PHE A 957 0.06 -7.11 -19.95
C PHE A 957 1.59 -6.94 -20.08
N ARG A 958 2.27 -7.76 -20.86
CA ARG A 958 3.71 -7.63 -21.16
C ARG A 958 3.97 -6.99 -22.52
N GLY A 959 2.90 -6.71 -23.28
CA GLY A 959 2.96 -6.18 -24.64
C GLY A 959 3.16 -7.23 -25.73
N ASN A 960 2.99 -8.53 -25.41
CA ASN A 960 3.04 -9.57 -26.43
C ASN A 960 1.67 -9.74 -27.07
N ALA A 961 1.63 -9.97 -28.38
CA ALA A 961 0.39 -10.23 -29.09
C ALA A 961 -0.31 -11.52 -28.56
N VAL A 962 -1.61 -11.42 -28.28
CA VAL A 962 -2.45 -12.55 -27.91
C VAL A 962 -3.04 -13.20 -29.15
N SER A 963 -3.25 -14.51 -29.07
CA SER A 963 -3.81 -15.27 -30.22
C SER A 963 -5.30 -14.98 -30.47
N GLU A 964 -6.04 -14.63 -29.43
CA GLU A 964 -7.48 -14.38 -29.45
C GLU A 964 -7.89 -13.42 -28.32
N ILE A 965 -8.76 -12.46 -28.63
CA ILE A 965 -9.39 -11.58 -27.65
C ILE A 965 -10.66 -12.29 -27.15
N THR A 966 -10.70 -12.64 -25.86
CA THR A 966 -11.88 -13.21 -25.22
C THR A 966 -12.82 -12.09 -24.78
N LEU A 967 -14.06 -12.08 -25.30
CA LEU A 967 -15.05 -11.07 -24.94
C LEU A 967 -15.54 -11.26 -23.49
N GLU A 968 -15.86 -10.16 -22.83
CA GLU A 968 -16.41 -10.16 -21.48
C GLU A 968 -17.92 -10.45 -21.51
N PRO A 969 -18.42 -11.47 -20.77
CA PRO A 969 -19.84 -11.74 -20.65
C PRO A 969 -20.60 -10.49 -20.20
N SER A 970 -21.69 -10.11 -20.92
CA SER A 970 -22.33 -8.83 -20.70
C SER A 970 -23.86 -8.95 -20.71
N GLY A 971 -24.51 -8.09 -19.94
CA GLY A 971 -25.96 -7.91 -19.94
C GLY A 971 -26.69 -8.44 -18.71
N LEU A 972 -28.01 -8.47 -18.79
CA LEU A 972 -28.90 -9.08 -17.79
C LEU A 972 -29.07 -10.56 -18.13
N LEU A 973 -28.49 -11.43 -17.29
CA LEU A 973 -28.52 -12.88 -17.52
C LEU A 973 -29.64 -13.56 -16.72
N GLY A 974 -30.22 -12.87 -15.70
CA GLY A 974 -31.31 -13.39 -14.89
C GLY A 974 -30.92 -14.57 -13.99
N PRO A 975 -31.93 -15.27 -13.41
CA PRO A 975 -33.36 -14.93 -13.49
C PRO A 975 -33.71 -13.59 -12.82
N VAL A 976 -34.79 -12.96 -13.30
CA VAL A 976 -35.38 -11.77 -12.63
C VAL A 976 -36.59 -12.22 -11.83
N THR A 977 -36.56 -11.95 -10.52
CA THR A 977 -37.60 -12.46 -9.62
C THR A 977 -38.24 -11.33 -8.78
N ILE A 978 -39.52 -11.49 -8.49
CA ILE A 978 -40.22 -10.72 -7.45
C ILE A 978 -40.22 -11.55 -6.17
N GLN A 979 -39.75 -10.93 -5.10
CA GLN A 979 -39.59 -11.59 -3.81
C GLN A 979 -40.35 -10.80 -2.74
N VAL A 980 -40.77 -11.50 -1.68
CA VAL A 980 -41.30 -10.90 -0.46
C VAL A 980 -40.34 -11.09 0.69
N ALA A 981 -40.12 -10.03 1.47
CA ALA A 981 -39.38 -10.13 2.72
C ALA A 981 -40.22 -10.82 3.79
N VAL A 982 -39.64 -11.84 4.43
CA VAL A 982 -40.29 -12.61 5.52
C VAL A 982 -39.45 -12.41 6.78
N GLU A 983 -40.08 -11.92 7.86
CA GLU A 983 -39.40 -11.81 9.16
C GLU A 983 -39.00 -13.21 9.67
N GLN A 984 -37.78 -13.36 10.17
CA GLN A 984 -37.33 -14.56 10.84
C GLN A 984 -38.11 -14.73 12.14
N LYS A 985 -38.78 -15.89 12.29
CA LYS A 985 -39.61 -16.21 13.44
C LYS A 985 -38.81 -16.70 14.63
#